data_4ea0e92bb04a7fe73f0688690d85a81b
#
_entry.id   4ea0e92bb04a7fe73f0688690d85a81b
#
_cell.length_a   1.000
_cell.length_b   1.000
_cell.length_c   1.000
_cell.angle_alpha   90.00
_cell.angle_beta   90.00
_cell.angle_gamma   90.00
#
_symmetry.space_group_name_H-M   'P 1'
#
loop_
_entity.id
_entity.type
_entity.pdbx_description
1 polymer ?
#
loop_
_entity_poly.entity_id
_entity_poly.type
_entity_poly.pdbx_seq_one_letter_code
_entity_poly.pdbx_strand_id
1 'polypeptide(L)'
;MTTPTTPTPQAAPEPQEGPQRQIWPGHPYPLGATYDGSGTNFALYSSAATGVDLCLFDDEGHEERVALKEVDGDVWHAYLPGIFPGQKYGYRVAGPYDPASGHRCDPSKLLLDPYAKAISGEVTPSQTLYSYSFDNPEVRNEEDSAGHTMRSVVINPYFDWGHDRPPNHEYHETIIYEAHVKGMTKLHPMVPEDLRGTYAGLAQPAVIDHLKNLGATAIELMPVHQFVNDTHLQEKGLSNYWGYNTIGFFAPHNTYAAYGTEGEQVQEFKSMVKAFHEADIEVILDVVYNHTAEGNHLGPTLSFRGIDNSSYYRLVDGSASHYFDTTGTGNSLLMRSPAVLQLIMDSLRYWVTEMHVDGFRFDLASTLARQFHEVDKLSAFFDIIHQDPVLSQVKLIAEPWDVGDGGYNVGGFPALWSEWNGKYRDTVRDFWRGEPSTLGEFASRITGSSDLYQHAGRTPVASINFVTAHDGFTLRDLVSYNEKHNEANLEGNADGDNNNRSWNCGAEGPTDDPTITELRQRQTRNFLATVLFSQGVPMICHGDEMGRTQGGNNNVYCQDNEISWVNWDLSEQDNDLLEFTRTMMWLRRDHPVLRRRRFFTGDARHGGESELGEIEWLTPAGESMTDQDWTTWYARAMMVFLNGEAIAEPDERGQRIVDDSFLVLINASDEDITFTLPGEGYAPTWKVALDTAPAVDGDSDPVLAADDTVVVEARSMLFLIDAPESAATTERHPR
;
A
#
# COMPACT_ATOMS: atom_id res chain seq x y z
N MET A 1 24.93 -60.54 72.23
CA MET A 1 24.33 -60.48 70.89
C MET A 1 23.70 -59.13 70.77
N THR A 2 24.41 -58.19 70.17
CA THR A 2 23.97 -56.83 69.98
C THR A 2 23.51 -56.72 68.52
N THR A 3 22.23 -56.41 68.31
CA THR A 3 21.61 -56.15 67.00
C THR A 3 22.09 -54.80 66.45
N PRO A 4 22.40 -54.66 65.14
CA PRO A 4 22.78 -53.41 64.55
C PRO A 4 21.52 -52.57 64.21
N THR A 5 21.49 -51.31 64.63
CA THR A 5 20.52 -50.33 64.29
C THR A 5 20.80 -49.80 62.85
N THR A 6 19.81 -49.92 61.97
CA THR A 6 19.80 -49.34 60.60
C THR A 6 19.65 -47.83 60.70
N PRO A 7 20.44 -47.00 59.95
CA PRO A 7 20.23 -45.55 59.93
C PRO A 7 19.00 -45.18 59.09
N THR A 8 18.20 -44.27 59.63
CA THR A 8 17.05 -43.62 58.95
C THR A 8 17.54 -42.82 57.76
N PRO A 9 16.92 -42.88 56.58
CA PRO A 9 17.29 -42.06 55.46
C PRO A 9 17.03 -40.57 55.77
N GLN A 10 18.05 -39.74 55.59
CA GLN A 10 17.87 -38.26 55.56
C GLN A 10 16.96 -37.88 54.41
N ALA A 11 15.92 -37.11 54.73
CA ALA A 11 15.06 -36.48 53.71
C ALA A 11 15.91 -35.60 52.79
N ALA A 12 15.69 -35.72 51.48
CA ALA A 12 16.28 -34.82 50.52
C ALA A 12 15.87 -33.36 50.83
N PRO A 13 16.77 -32.40 50.68
CA PRO A 13 16.40 -30.99 50.86
C PRO A 13 15.28 -30.64 49.92
N GLU A 14 14.24 -30.00 50.44
CA GLU A 14 13.20 -29.37 49.64
C GLU A 14 13.86 -28.39 48.64
N PRO A 15 13.39 -28.33 47.38
CA PRO A 15 13.90 -27.36 46.44
C PRO A 15 13.70 -25.96 47.05
N GLN A 16 14.77 -25.19 47.16
CA GLN A 16 14.69 -23.79 47.56
C GLN A 16 13.87 -23.07 46.48
N GLU A 17 12.67 -22.61 46.83
CA GLU A 17 11.94 -21.64 46.01
C GLU A 17 12.86 -20.44 45.81
N GLY A 18 13.23 -20.17 44.56
CA GLY A 18 13.92 -18.93 44.18
C GLY A 18 13.11 -17.72 44.65
N PRO A 19 13.70 -16.53 44.72
CA PRO A 19 12.98 -15.34 45.15
C PRO A 19 11.72 -15.15 44.27
N GLN A 20 10.53 -15.27 44.90
CA GLN A 20 9.26 -15.06 44.20
C GLN A 20 9.27 -13.66 43.54
N ARG A 21 9.01 -13.61 42.23
CA ARG A 21 8.90 -12.36 41.49
C ARG A 21 7.85 -11.46 42.13
N GLN A 22 8.15 -10.18 42.29
CA GLN A 22 7.16 -9.21 42.73
C GLN A 22 6.19 -8.95 41.59
N ILE A 23 4.90 -9.04 41.86
CA ILE A 23 3.80 -8.78 40.95
C ILE A 23 2.90 -7.74 41.61
N TRP A 24 2.67 -6.62 40.93
CA TRP A 24 1.76 -5.59 41.40
C TRP A 24 0.47 -5.62 40.54
N PRO A 25 -0.66 -5.07 41.01
CA PRO A 25 -1.90 -5.04 40.23
C PRO A 25 -1.77 -4.48 38.83
N GLY A 26 -1.02 -3.37 38.66
CA GLY A 26 -0.90 -2.70 37.37
C GLY A 26 -2.16 -1.94 36.97
N HIS A 27 -2.32 -1.69 35.65
CA HIS A 27 -3.42 -0.92 35.07
C HIS A 27 -4.00 -1.66 33.86
N PRO A 28 -5.34 -1.60 33.63
CA PRO A 28 -5.99 -2.24 32.49
C PRO A 28 -5.72 -1.50 31.16
N TYR A 29 -5.16 -0.29 31.20
CA TYR A 29 -4.86 0.53 30.03
C TYR A 29 -3.54 1.30 30.22
N PRO A 30 -2.73 1.50 29.14
CA PRO A 30 -2.90 1.02 27.76
C PRO A 30 -2.81 -0.50 27.64
N LEU A 31 -3.48 -1.09 26.62
CA LEU A 31 -3.33 -2.50 26.28
C LEU A 31 -1.92 -2.80 25.76
N GLY A 32 -1.49 -4.06 25.92
CA GLY A 32 -0.15 -4.51 25.59
C GLY A 32 0.87 -4.28 26.70
N ALA A 33 2.15 -4.38 26.34
CA ALA A 33 3.27 -4.13 27.25
C ALA A 33 3.69 -2.67 27.23
N THR A 34 3.69 -2.02 28.41
CA THR A 34 4.09 -0.61 28.57
C THR A 34 5.20 -0.47 29.59
N TYR A 35 6.41 -0.16 29.11
CA TYR A 35 7.59 0.09 29.94
C TYR A 35 7.60 1.54 30.43
N ASP A 36 7.87 1.74 31.75
CA ASP A 36 7.86 3.08 32.40
C ASP A 36 9.22 3.53 32.97
N GLY A 37 10.27 2.77 32.71
CA GLY A 37 11.62 3.01 33.24
C GLY A 37 11.97 2.21 34.47
N SER A 38 10.98 1.62 35.18
CA SER A 38 11.16 0.82 36.42
C SER A 38 10.69 -0.61 36.27
N GLY A 39 9.81 -0.86 35.33
CA GLY A 39 9.22 -2.15 35.04
C GLY A 39 8.25 -2.03 33.87
N THR A 40 7.45 -3.06 33.68
CA THR A 40 6.51 -3.13 32.55
C THR A 40 5.10 -3.49 33.05
N ASN A 41 4.12 -2.73 32.61
CA ASN A 41 2.70 -3.05 32.73
C ASN A 41 2.28 -3.91 31.53
N PHE A 42 1.60 -5.03 31.82
CA PHE A 42 1.02 -5.91 30.80
C PHE A 42 -0.49 -5.89 30.93
N ALA A 43 -1.20 -5.72 29.83
CA ALA A 43 -2.66 -5.67 29.79
C ALA A 43 -3.18 -6.38 28.53
N LEU A 44 -4.04 -7.40 28.71
CA LEU A 44 -4.62 -8.22 27.65
C LEU A 44 -6.14 -8.26 27.76
N TYR A 45 -6.84 -7.87 26.67
CA TYR A 45 -8.29 -8.03 26.59
C TYR A 45 -8.68 -9.47 26.23
N SER A 46 -9.56 -10.08 27.02
CA SER A 46 -10.26 -11.31 26.66
C SER A 46 -11.52 -11.47 27.53
N SER A 47 -12.68 -11.43 26.90
CA SER A 47 -13.98 -11.69 27.56
C SER A 47 -14.27 -13.18 27.75
N ALA A 48 -13.60 -14.02 26.97
CA ALA A 48 -13.76 -15.49 27.02
C ALA A 48 -12.84 -16.16 28.07
N ALA A 49 -11.78 -15.50 28.49
CA ALA A 49 -10.77 -16.10 29.36
C ALA A 49 -11.33 -16.36 30.77
N THR A 50 -10.96 -17.51 31.34
CA THR A 50 -11.13 -17.85 32.78
C THR A 50 -9.83 -17.77 33.55
N GLY A 51 -8.69 -17.59 32.86
CA GLY A 51 -7.38 -17.38 33.39
C GLY A 51 -6.37 -17.05 32.30
N VAL A 52 -5.42 -16.18 32.61
CA VAL A 52 -4.36 -15.76 31.68
C VAL A 52 -3.02 -15.88 32.38
N ASP A 53 -2.09 -16.62 31.77
CA ASP A 53 -0.69 -16.66 32.15
C ASP A 53 0.12 -15.78 31.21
N LEU A 54 0.83 -14.80 31.74
CA LEU A 54 1.92 -14.11 31.06
C LEU A 54 3.14 -15.01 31.08
N CYS A 55 3.68 -15.35 29.93
CA CYS A 55 4.85 -16.20 29.74
C CYS A 55 6.05 -15.32 29.43
N LEU A 56 7.07 -15.33 30.29
CA LEU A 56 8.33 -14.61 30.10
C LEU A 56 9.41 -15.61 29.68
N PHE A 57 10.25 -15.21 28.72
CA PHE A 57 11.32 -16.08 28.20
C PHE A 57 12.69 -15.47 28.51
N ASP A 58 13.60 -16.30 28.97
CA ASP A 58 15.02 -15.94 29.09
C ASP A 58 15.76 -16.12 27.74
N ASP A 59 17.07 -15.81 27.73
CA ASP A 59 17.89 -15.91 26.51
C ASP A 59 18.10 -17.37 26.06
N GLU A 60 17.97 -18.33 26.98
CA GLU A 60 18.03 -19.76 26.68
C GLU A 60 16.68 -20.32 26.23
N GLY A 61 15.61 -19.51 26.28
CA GLY A 61 14.27 -19.85 25.85
C GLY A 61 13.43 -20.58 26.90
N HIS A 62 13.86 -20.61 28.17
CA HIS A 62 13.03 -21.15 29.25
C HIS A 62 11.85 -20.23 29.56
N GLU A 63 10.68 -20.85 29.75
CA GLU A 63 9.41 -20.16 30.01
C GLU A 63 9.16 -20.05 31.54
N GLU A 64 9.02 -18.82 32.05
CA GLU A 64 8.45 -18.52 33.35
C GLU A 64 7.02 -18.06 33.21
N ARG A 65 6.06 -18.68 33.92
CA ARG A 65 4.64 -18.31 33.87
C ARG A 65 4.23 -17.45 35.05
N VAL A 66 3.58 -16.35 34.78
CA VAL A 66 3.03 -15.42 35.78
C VAL A 66 1.53 -15.31 35.56
N ALA A 67 0.75 -15.89 36.50
CA ALA A 67 -0.71 -15.77 36.40
C ALA A 67 -1.17 -14.34 36.65
N LEU A 68 -1.90 -13.77 35.71
CA LEU A 68 -2.56 -12.46 35.85
C LEU A 68 -3.81 -12.64 36.74
N LYS A 69 -3.94 -11.82 37.79
CA LYS A 69 -5.00 -11.97 38.79
C LYS A 69 -6.00 -10.82 38.77
N GLU A 70 -5.57 -9.67 38.29
CA GLU A 70 -6.41 -8.48 38.22
C GLU A 70 -7.14 -8.46 36.89
N VAL A 71 -8.44 -8.16 36.93
CA VAL A 71 -9.32 -8.09 35.76
C VAL A 71 -10.26 -6.92 35.92
N ASP A 72 -10.19 -5.96 35.00
CA ASP A 72 -11.07 -4.81 34.94
C ASP A 72 -11.67 -4.69 33.52
N GLY A 73 -12.99 -4.84 33.38
CA GLY A 73 -13.67 -4.72 32.09
C GLY A 73 -13.17 -5.71 31.02
N ASP A 74 -13.00 -7.00 31.43
CA ASP A 74 -12.45 -8.07 30.58
C ASP A 74 -10.97 -7.90 30.19
N VAL A 75 -10.25 -6.95 30.82
CA VAL A 75 -8.81 -6.77 30.62
C VAL A 75 -8.05 -7.39 31.80
N TRP A 76 -7.23 -8.37 31.49
CA TRP A 76 -6.33 -9.05 32.41
C TRP A 76 -5.02 -8.27 32.50
N HIS A 77 -4.58 -7.88 33.71
CA HIS A 77 -3.41 -7.03 33.83
C HIS A 77 -2.53 -7.31 35.06
N ALA A 78 -1.27 -6.91 34.95
CA ALA A 78 -0.31 -6.86 36.05
C ALA A 78 0.85 -5.93 35.72
N TYR A 79 1.48 -5.36 36.75
CA TYR A 79 2.74 -4.66 36.62
C TYR A 79 3.88 -5.49 37.21
N LEU A 80 4.94 -5.69 36.45
CA LEU A 80 6.13 -6.44 36.85
C LEU A 80 7.34 -5.53 36.98
N PRO A 81 7.76 -5.20 38.23
CA PRO A 81 9.00 -4.45 38.45
C PRO A 81 10.21 -5.20 37.87
N GLY A 82 11.14 -4.45 37.28
CA GLY A 82 12.40 -5.03 36.80
C GLY A 82 12.30 -5.81 35.49
N ILE A 83 11.16 -5.72 34.78
CA ILE A 83 11.06 -6.15 33.38
C ILE A 83 11.40 -4.98 32.48
N PHE A 84 12.42 -5.15 31.65
CA PHE A 84 13.02 -4.11 30.81
C PHE A 84 12.84 -4.39 29.31
N PRO A 85 13.07 -3.41 28.45
CA PRO A 85 13.13 -3.61 26.99
C PRO A 85 14.07 -4.76 26.61
N GLY A 86 13.68 -5.52 25.57
CA GLY A 86 14.32 -6.78 25.14
C GLY A 86 13.67 -8.03 25.72
N GLN A 87 12.86 -7.91 26.81
CA GLN A 87 12.17 -9.07 27.38
C GLN A 87 11.19 -9.66 26.37
N LYS A 88 11.41 -10.93 26.03
CA LYS A 88 10.51 -11.72 25.19
C LYS A 88 9.37 -12.27 26.05
N TYR A 89 8.13 -12.18 25.52
CA TYR A 89 6.94 -12.64 26.22
C TYR A 89 5.85 -13.13 25.28
N GLY A 90 4.83 -13.74 25.84
CA GLY A 90 3.58 -14.11 25.19
C GLY A 90 2.53 -14.46 26.23
N TYR A 91 1.39 -14.95 25.79
CA TYR A 91 0.28 -15.31 26.68
C TYR A 91 -0.16 -16.75 26.45
N ARG A 92 -0.66 -17.38 27.54
CA ARG A 92 -1.44 -18.60 27.47
C ARG A 92 -2.79 -18.34 28.12
N VAL A 93 -3.86 -18.65 27.40
CA VAL A 93 -5.22 -18.29 27.80
C VAL A 93 -6.02 -19.55 28.10
N ALA A 94 -6.46 -19.68 29.34
CA ALA A 94 -7.43 -20.68 29.77
C ALA A 94 -8.84 -20.13 29.57
N GLY A 95 -9.73 -20.96 29.07
CA GLY A 95 -11.14 -20.58 28.79
C GLY A 95 -11.87 -21.71 28.07
N PRO A 96 -13.09 -21.45 27.56
CA PRO A 96 -13.85 -22.47 26.86
C PRO A 96 -13.17 -22.86 25.53
N TYR A 97 -13.09 -24.17 25.29
CA TYR A 97 -12.76 -24.74 24.00
C TYR A 97 -14.00 -25.47 23.47
N ASP A 98 -14.81 -24.76 22.74
CA ASP A 98 -16.03 -25.24 22.07
C ASP A 98 -16.13 -24.58 20.69
N PRO A 99 -15.44 -25.11 19.68
CA PRO A 99 -15.45 -24.55 18.32
C PRO A 99 -16.87 -24.41 17.74
N ALA A 100 -17.81 -25.27 18.10
CA ALA A 100 -19.20 -25.20 17.62
C ALA A 100 -19.92 -23.93 18.11
N SER A 101 -19.53 -23.41 19.29
CA SER A 101 -20.01 -22.15 19.84
C SER A 101 -19.06 -20.98 19.58
N GLY A 102 -18.00 -21.17 18.80
CA GLY A 102 -17.03 -20.13 18.45
C GLY A 102 -15.91 -19.88 19.45
N HIS A 103 -15.72 -20.75 20.46
CA HIS A 103 -14.71 -20.61 21.50
C HIS A 103 -13.52 -21.52 21.24
N ARG A 104 -12.30 -20.97 21.32
CA ARG A 104 -11.05 -21.69 20.97
C ARG A 104 -9.89 -21.41 21.92
N CYS A 105 -10.16 -21.08 23.21
CA CYS A 105 -9.09 -20.90 24.20
C CYS A 105 -8.34 -22.20 24.43
N ASP A 106 -7.01 -22.17 24.33
CA ASP A 106 -6.15 -23.34 24.48
C ASP A 106 -4.82 -22.95 25.16
N PRO A 107 -4.64 -23.24 26.47
CA PRO A 107 -3.44 -22.85 27.18
C PRO A 107 -2.16 -23.63 26.75
N SER A 108 -2.29 -24.65 25.88
CA SER A 108 -1.13 -25.26 25.24
C SER A 108 -0.52 -24.41 24.15
N LYS A 109 -1.23 -23.38 23.66
CA LYS A 109 -0.76 -22.47 22.61
C LYS A 109 -0.14 -21.24 23.23
N LEU A 110 1.10 -20.95 22.87
CA LEU A 110 1.72 -19.65 23.16
C LEU A 110 1.20 -18.62 22.14
N LEU A 111 0.59 -17.56 22.65
CA LEU A 111 -0.09 -16.54 21.85
C LEU A 111 0.69 -15.23 21.87
N LEU A 112 0.79 -14.58 20.71
CA LEU A 112 1.28 -13.22 20.59
C LEU A 112 0.30 -12.24 21.25
N ASP A 113 0.85 -11.19 21.84
CA ASP A 113 0.09 -10.03 22.27
C ASP A 113 -0.44 -9.26 21.04
N PRO A 114 -1.76 -9.06 20.90
CA PRO A 114 -2.32 -8.24 19.81
C PRO A 114 -1.75 -6.82 19.74
N TYR A 115 -1.25 -6.29 20.85
CA TYR A 115 -0.66 -4.96 20.99
C TYR A 115 0.87 -4.97 21.03
N ALA A 116 1.53 -6.08 20.68
CA ALA A 116 2.99 -6.17 20.63
C ALA A 116 3.56 -5.16 19.64
N LYS A 117 4.47 -4.31 20.11
CA LYS A 117 5.14 -3.27 19.31
C LYS A 117 6.42 -3.74 18.64
N ALA A 118 6.93 -4.90 19.06
CA ALA A 118 7.99 -5.63 18.40
C ALA A 118 7.75 -7.14 18.58
N ILE A 119 8.14 -7.91 17.59
CA ILE A 119 7.98 -9.38 17.55
C ILE A 119 9.30 -9.97 17.10
N SER A 120 9.73 -11.02 17.79
CA SER A 120 10.98 -11.75 17.52
C SER A 120 10.71 -13.19 17.12
N GLY A 121 11.55 -13.74 16.26
CA GLY A 121 11.43 -15.10 15.74
C GLY A 121 10.53 -15.19 14.50
N GLU A 122 10.23 -16.42 14.14
CA GLU A 122 9.38 -16.76 12.97
C GLU A 122 8.45 -17.94 13.31
N VAL A 123 7.40 -18.10 12.53
CA VAL A 123 6.52 -19.27 12.59
C VAL A 123 7.16 -20.37 11.73
N THR A 124 7.42 -21.52 12.36
CA THR A 124 7.92 -22.71 11.65
C THR A 124 6.83 -23.77 11.54
N PRO A 125 6.69 -24.46 10.39
CA PRO A 125 5.64 -25.45 10.21
C PRO A 125 5.66 -26.54 11.28
N SER A 126 4.54 -26.67 12.02
CA SER A 126 4.36 -27.70 13.04
C SER A 126 2.88 -27.90 13.32
N GLN A 127 2.49 -29.16 13.57
CA GLN A 127 1.14 -29.50 14.04
C GLN A 127 0.81 -28.87 15.40
N THR A 128 1.83 -28.56 16.22
CA THR A 128 1.66 -27.94 17.52
C THR A 128 1.03 -26.54 17.48
N LEU A 129 1.12 -25.85 16.33
CA LEU A 129 0.49 -24.53 16.12
C LEU A 129 -1.04 -24.57 16.06
N TYR A 130 -1.62 -25.75 15.83
CA TYR A 130 -3.05 -25.92 15.62
C TYR A 130 -3.71 -26.44 16.89
N SER A 131 -4.84 -25.85 17.28
CA SER A 131 -5.59 -26.26 18.47
C SER A 131 -6.40 -27.53 18.29
N TYR A 132 -6.36 -28.16 17.10
CA TYR A 132 -7.06 -29.41 16.78
C TYR A 132 -6.08 -30.46 16.24
N SER A 133 -6.45 -31.73 16.37
CA SER A 133 -5.67 -32.84 15.78
C SER A 133 -5.94 -32.95 14.27
N PHE A 134 -4.91 -33.13 13.47
CA PHE A 134 -5.05 -33.34 12.02
C PHE A 134 -5.78 -34.65 11.66
N ASP A 135 -5.68 -35.64 12.53
CA ASP A 135 -6.43 -36.91 12.33
C ASP A 135 -7.93 -36.76 12.61
N ASN A 136 -8.32 -35.84 13.50
CA ASN A 136 -9.70 -35.53 13.83
C ASN A 136 -9.83 -34.07 14.31
N PRO A 137 -10.32 -33.15 13.44
CA PRO A 137 -10.46 -31.72 13.78
C PRO A 137 -11.41 -31.40 14.95
N GLU A 138 -12.23 -32.35 15.40
CA GLU A 138 -13.08 -32.19 16.60
C GLU A 138 -12.31 -32.46 17.92
N VAL A 139 -11.13 -33.06 17.82
CA VAL A 139 -10.29 -33.36 18.99
C VAL A 139 -9.26 -32.25 19.17
N ARG A 140 -9.21 -31.70 20.39
CA ARG A 140 -8.24 -30.68 20.77
C ARG A 140 -6.81 -31.26 20.74
N ASN A 141 -5.86 -30.47 20.21
CA ASN A 141 -4.44 -30.75 20.25
C ASN A 141 -3.79 -30.01 21.43
N GLU A 142 -3.33 -30.75 22.44
CA GLU A 142 -2.73 -30.19 23.65
C GLU A 142 -1.19 -30.09 23.61
N GLU A 143 -0.58 -30.26 22.41
CA GLU A 143 0.87 -30.09 22.24
C GLU A 143 1.28 -28.62 22.37
N ASP A 144 2.42 -28.36 22.98
CA ASP A 144 2.94 -27.01 23.21
C ASP A 144 3.47 -26.38 21.92
N SER A 145 2.99 -25.19 21.60
CA SER A 145 3.39 -24.45 20.40
C SER A 145 4.64 -23.55 20.58
N ALA A 146 5.13 -23.36 21.81
CA ALA A 146 6.16 -22.35 22.11
C ALA A 146 7.48 -22.50 21.33
N GLY A 147 7.80 -23.72 20.86
CA GLY A 147 8.99 -24.02 20.06
C GLY A 147 8.85 -23.64 18.59
N HIS A 148 7.66 -23.29 18.12
CA HIS A 148 7.35 -23.10 16.69
C HIS A 148 6.67 -21.76 16.35
N THR A 149 6.50 -20.88 17.34
CA THR A 149 5.85 -19.58 17.17
C THR A 149 6.76 -18.43 17.57
N MET A 150 6.39 -17.23 17.13
CA MET A 150 7.06 -15.98 17.48
C MET A 150 6.79 -15.57 18.93
N ARG A 151 7.53 -14.58 19.42
CA ARG A 151 7.37 -13.97 20.73
C ARG A 151 7.24 -12.46 20.63
N SER A 152 6.35 -11.89 21.42
CA SER A 152 6.25 -10.45 21.63
C SER A 152 7.47 -9.94 22.40
N VAL A 153 7.88 -8.69 22.18
CA VAL A 153 9.04 -8.08 22.81
C VAL A 153 8.65 -6.76 23.47
N VAL A 154 9.07 -6.57 24.73
CA VAL A 154 8.95 -5.29 25.43
C VAL A 154 9.93 -4.29 24.81
N ILE A 155 9.46 -3.11 24.41
CA ILE A 155 10.28 -2.08 23.79
C ILE A 155 10.50 -0.85 24.70
N ASN A 156 11.57 -0.11 24.43
CA ASN A 156 11.69 1.28 24.86
C ASN A 156 11.03 2.16 23.78
N PRO A 157 9.95 2.88 24.07
CA PRO A 157 9.27 3.71 23.07
C PRO A 157 10.05 4.97 22.68
N TYR A 158 11.05 5.35 23.49
CA TYR A 158 11.81 6.59 23.27
C TYR A 158 12.58 6.53 21.94
N PHE A 159 12.46 7.60 21.17
CA PHE A 159 13.23 7.86 19.96
C PHE A 159 13.48 9.37 19.85
N ASP A 160 14.68 9.77 19.44
CA ASP A 160 14.99 11.18 19.22
C ASP A 160 14.58 11.63 17.82
N TRP A 161 13.37 12.13 17.71
CA TRP A 161 12.86 12.73 16.49
C TRP A 161 13.53 14.07 16.12
N GLY A 162 14.20 14.73 17.07
CA GLY A 162 14.87 16.03 16.84
C GLY A 162 13.88 17.09 16.37
N HIS A 163 14.03 17.53 15.13
CA HIS A 163 13.18 18.55 14.49
C HIS A 163 12.27 17.96 13.39
N ASP A 164 12.05 16.65 13.43
CA ASP A 164 11.21 15.98 12.47
C ASP A 164 9.82 16.64 12.36
N ARG A 165 9.33 16.75 11.13
CA ARG A 165 8.00 17.28 10.81
C ARG A 165 7.47 16.57 9.57
N PRO A 166 6.19 16.17 9.58
CA PRO A 166 5.53 15.68 8.37
C PRO A 166 5.65 16.69 7.22
N PRO A 167 5.96 16.27 5.99
CA PRO A 167 5.98 17.16 4.83
C PRO A 167 4.64 17.85 4.58
N ASN A 168 3.51 17.15 4.79
CA ASN A 168 2.13 17.62 4.60
C ASN A 168 1.86 18.15 3.19
N HIS A 169 2.28 17.44 2.15
CA HIS A 169 1.90 17.76 0.79
C HIS A 169 0.39 17.71 0.61
N GLU A 170 -0.21 18.70 -0.05
CA GLU A 170 -1.62 18.61 -0.42
C GLU A 170 -1.82 17.46 -1.42
N TYR A 171 -2.99 16.82 -1.39
CA TYR A 171 -3.27 15.68 -2.28
C TYR A 171 -3.07 15.98 -3.78
N HIS A 172 -3.37 17.21 -4.22
CA HIS A 172 -3.18 17.60 -5.63
C HIS A 172 -1.69 17.75 -6.02
N GLU A 173 -0.80 17.89 -5.06
CA GLU A 173 0.65 17.95 -5.23
C GLU A 173 1.32 16.60 -5.03
N THR A 174 0.57 15.61 -4.53
CA THR A 174 1.09 14.29 -4.22
C THR A 174 1.33 13.47 -5.48
N ILE A 175 2.49 12.84 -5.57
CA ILE A 175 2.85 11.80 -6.52
C ILE A 175 3.32 10.60 -5.70
N ILE A 176 2.55 9.51 -5.76
CA ILE A 176 2.80 8.32 -4.95
C ILE A 176 3.73 7.36 -5.71
N TYR A 177 4.71 6.83 -5.00
CA TYR A 177 5.57 5.76 -5.46
C TYR A 177 5.35 4.53 -4.57
N GLU A 178 4.63 3.52 -5.08
CA GLU A 178 4.37 2.27 -4.37
C GLU A 178 5.64 1.42 -4.38
N ALA A 179 6.10 0.94 -3.22
CA ALA A 179 7.35 0.21 -3.11
C ALA A 179 7.32 -0.92 -2.07
N HIS A 180 8.04 -1.99 -2.36
CA HIS A 180 8.31 -3.07 -1.42
C HIS A 180 9.65 -2.85 -0.71
N VAL A 181 9.66 -2.89 0.63
CA VAL A 181 10.87 -2.62 1.44
C VAL A 181 12.09 -3.44 0.96
N LYS A 182 11.93 -4.75 0.82
CA LYS A 182 13.01 -5.64 0.40
C LYS A 182 13.29 -5.54 -1.09
N GLY A 183 12.25 -5.56 -1.91
CA GLY A 183 12.40 -5.60 -3.37
C GLY A 183 13.08 -4.36 -3.95
N MET A 184 12.85 -3.20 -3.36
CA MET A 184 13.42 -1.94 -3.83
C MET A 184 14.95 -1.91 -3.72
N THR A 185 15.51 -2.49 -2.66
CA THR A 185 16.95 -2.31 -2.36
C THR A 185 17.77 -3.57 -2.45
N LYS A 186 17.17 -4.75 -2.60
CA LYS A 186 17.88 -6.04 -2.52
C LYS A 186 19.00 -6.19 -3.53
N LEU A 187 18.82 -5.66 -4.74
CA LEU A 187 19.83 -5.66 -5.81
C LEU A 187 20.49 -4.28 -6.01
N HIS A 188 20.21 -3.29 -5.15
CA HIS A 188 20.69 -1.94 -5.34
C HIS A 188 22.23 -1.85 -5.15
N PRO A 189 23.01 -1.45 -6.18
CA PRO A 189 24.46 -1.53 -6.14
C PRO A 189 25.11 -0.57 -5.15
N MET A 190 24.47 0.59 -4.87
CA MET A 190 25.01 1.62 -3.99
C MET A 190 24.57 1.46 -2.52
N VAL A 191 23.65 0.54 -2.22
CA VAL A 191 23.24 0.20 -0.85
C VAL A 191 24.24 -0.82 -0.30
N PRO A 192 24.82 -0.62 0.92
CA PRO A 192 25.67 -1.60 1.58
C PRO A 192 24.98 -2.97 1.64
N GLU A 193 25.73 -4.04 1.38
CA GLU A 193 25.17 -5.39 1.23
C GLU A 193 24.39 -5.87 2.46
N ASP A 194 24.87 -5.54 3.65
CA ASP A 194 24.27 -5.84 4.94
C ASP A 194 22.97 -5.06 5.25
N LEU A 195 22.74 -3.96 4.52
CA LEU A 195 21.52 -3.16 4.63
C LEU A 195 20.49 -3.42 3.53
N ARG A 196 20.85 -4.17 2.49
CA ARG A 196 19.95 -4.45 1.35
C ARG A 196 18.73 -5.23 1.78
N GLY A 197 17.55 -4.75 1.41
CA GLY A 197 16.28 -5.38 1.73
C GLY A 197 15.72 -5.02 3.10
N THR A 198 16.24 -3.97 3.75
CA THR A 198 15.84 -3.56 5.09
C THR A 198 15.36 -2.11 5.14
N TYR A 199 14.76 -1.69 6.28
CA TYR A 199 14.38 -0.30 6.52
C TYR A 199 15.60 0.64 6.42
N ALA A 200 16.73 0.24 6.99
CA ALA A 200 17.98 0.99 6.90
C ALA A 200 18.51 1.06 5.47
N GLY A 201 18.22 0.07 4.64
CA GLY A 201 18.53 0.07 3.21
C GLY A 201 17.69 1.08 2.43
N LEU A 202 16.39 1.20 2.72
CA LEU A 202 15.52 2.23 2.13
C LEU A 202 15.94 3.64 2.55
N ALA A 203 16.42 3.81 3.76
CA ALA A 203 16.91 5.09 4.28
C ALA A 203 18.26 5.54 3.70
N GLN A 204 18.87 4.74 2.81
CA GLN A 204 20.16 5.13 2.21
C GLN A 204 20.00 6.31 1.24
N PRO A 205 20.97 7.24 1.21
CA PRO A 205 20.89 8.42 0.33
C PRO A 205 20.65 8.06 -1.13
N ALA A 206 21.24 6.98 -1.64
CA ALA A 206 21.07 6.58 -3.03
C ALA A 206 19.62 6.24 -3.40
N VAL A 207 18.83 5.70 -2.47
CA VAL A 207 17.40 5.39 -2.66
C VAL A 207 16.57 6.66 -2.54
N ILE A 208 16.83 7.46 -1.50
CA ILE A 208 16.15 8.74 -1.26
C ILE A 208 16.38 9.71 -2.43
N ASP A 209 17.61 9.83 -2.90
CA ASP A 209 17.98 10.68 -4.03
C ASP A 209 17.31 10.22 -5.33
N HIS A 210 17.16 8.90 -5.54
CA HIS A 210 16.40 8.37 -6.69
C HIS A 210 14.96 8.89 -6.66
N LEU A 211 14.23 8.70 -5.57
CA LEU A 211 12.84 9.13 -5.43
C LEU A 211 12.69 10.65 -5.55
N LYS A 212 13.58 11.40 -4.92
CA LYS A 212 13.59 12.86 -4.98
C LYS A 212 13.88 13.38 -6.38
N ASN A 213 14.88 12.81 -7.07
CA ASN A 213 15.23 13.19 -8.44
C ASN A 213 14.13 12.79 -9.43
N LEU A 214 13.45 11.66 -9.18
CA LEU A 214 12.29 11.26 -9.96
C LEU A 214 11.13 12.25 -9.81
N GLY A 215 10.97 12.86 -8.64
CA GLY A 215 9.91 13.81 -8.36
C GLY A 215 8.78 13.25 -7.49
N ALA A 216 8.93 12.05 -6.93
CA ALA A 216 7.98 11.48 -5.98
C ALA A 216 7.89 12.34 -4.71
N THR A 217 6.68 12.52 -4.17
CA THR A 217 6.43 13.26 -2.94
C THR A 217 5.96 12.36 -1.79
N ALA A 218 5.58 11.13 -2.10
CA ALA A 218 5.19 10.14 -1.12
C ALA A 218 5.68 8.75 -1.54
N ILE A 219 6.16 7.96 -0.59
CA ILE A 219 6.39 6.53 -0.76
C ILE A 219 5.25 5.77 -0.06
N GLU A 220 4.57 4.89 -0.80
CA GLU A 220 3.58 3.95 -0.26
C GLU A 220 4.24 2.59 -0.09
N LEU A 221 4.45 2.19 1.16
CA LEU A 221 5.13 0.93 1.46
C LEU A 221 4.12 -0.21 1.51
N MET A 222 4.31 -1.23 0.70
CA MET A 222 3.62 -2.52 0.83
C MET A 222 3.74 -3.03 2.28
N PRO A 223 2.90 -3.99 2.72
CA PRO A 223 2.73 -4.27 4.14
C PRO A 223 4.03 -4.40 4.95
N VAL A 224 4.15 -3.55 5.97
CA VAL A 224 5.26 -3.51 6.92
C VAL A 224 4.85 -3.95 8.33
N HIS A 225 3.56 -4.18 8.58
CA HIS A 225 3.13 -4.83 9.82
C HIS A 225 3.67 -6.26 9.88
N GLN A 226 3.96 -6.77 11.09
CA GLN A 226 4.44 -8.15 11.21
C GLN A 226 3.46 -9.13 10.58
N PHE A 227 3.92 -9.84 9.57
CA PHE A 227 3.16 -10.88 8.87
C PHE A 227 3.81 -12.27 9.04
N VAL A 228 3.08 -13.30 8.66
CA VAL A 228 3.48 -14.70 8.76
C VAL A 228 3.75 -15.24 7.36
N ASN A 229 4.81 -16.03 7.25
CA ASN A 229 5.06 -16.83 6.07
C ASN A 229 4.16 -18.07 6.09
N ASP A 230 3.34 -18.25 5.08
CA ASP A 230 2.34 -19.31 5.02
C ASP A 230 2.98 -20.70 5.02
N THR A 231 2.42 -21.62 5.80
CA THR A 231 2.93 -23.01 5.90
C THR A 231 2.98 -23.70 4.54
N HIS A 232 1.95 -23.50 3.69
CA HIS A 232 1.89 -24.13 2.38
C HIS A 232 2.94 -23.58 1.40
N LEU A 233 3.39 -22.34 1.58
CA LEU A 233 4.50 -21.74 0.83
C LEU A 233 5.83 -22.30 1.31
N GLN A 234 6.04 -22.36 2.64
CA GLN A 234 7.25 -22.92 3.22
C GLN A 234 7.47 -24.37 2.80
N GLU A 235 6.40 -25.20 2.74
CA GLU A 235 6.45 -26.58 2.26
C GLU A 235 6.86 -26.70 0.78
N LYS A 236 6.56 -25.68 -0.03
CA LYS A 236 6.99 -25.56 -1.43
C LYS A 236 8.36 -24.91 -1.62
N GLY A 237 9.00 -24.43 -0.53
CA GLY A 237 10.25 -23.67 -0.56
C GLY A 237 10.07 -22.24 -1.06
N LEU A 238 8.86 -21.71 -0.98
CA LEU A 238 8.47 -20.33 -1.30
C LEU A 238 8.29 -19.51 -0.02
N SER A 239 8.16 -18.19 -0.16
CA SER A 239 7.95 -17.26 0.95
C SER A 239 6.86 -16.27 0.60
N ASN A 240 6.04 -15.87 1.58
CA ASN A 240 5.14 -14.73 1.39
C ASN A 240 5.98 -13.45 1.24
N TYR A 241 6.05 -12.94 0.02
CA TYR A 241 6.85 -11.77 -0.32
C TYR A 241 6.08 -10.46 -0.12
N TRP A 242 4.79 -10.42 -0.51
CA TRP A 242 4.01 -9.18 -0.42
C TRP A 242 3.67 -8.76 1.00
N GLY A 243 3.44 -9.72 1.91
CA GLY A 243 3.14 -9.42 3.31
C GLY A 243 1.66 -9.28 3.67
N TYR A 244 0.72 -9.59 2.76
CA TYR A 244 -0.72 -9.55 3.05
C TYR A 244 -1.20 -10.74 3.89
N ASN A 245 -0.48 -11.02 4.98
CA ASN A 245 -0.77 -12.10 5.94
C ASN A 245 -0.42 -11.65 7.36
N THR A 246 -0.98 -10.51 7.77
CA THR A 246 -0.64 -9.78 8.99
C THR A 246 -1.09 -10.54 10.25
N ILE A 247 -0.26 -10.46 11.31
CA ILE A 247 -0.58 -10.94 12.66
C ILE A 247 -0.31 -9.89 13.74
N GLY A 248 0.65 -8.99 13.55
CA GLY A 248 1.04 -7.98 14.52
C GLY A 248 0.81 -6.57 14.02
N PHE A 249 -0.32 -5.95 14.38
CA PHE A 249 -0.74 -4.65 13.85
C PHE A 249 0.07 -3.44 14.37
N PHE A 250 0.89 -3.60 15.40
CA PHE A 250 1.73 -2.53 15.96
C PHE A 250 3.23 -2.73 15.71
N ALA A 251 3.63 -3.91 15.25
CA ALA A 251 5.04 -4.26 15.11
C ALA A 251 5.52 -4.12 13.66
N PRO A 252 6.62 -3.41 13.40
CA PRO A 252 7.31 -3.48 12.12
C PRO A 252 7.79 -4.92 11.85
N HIS A 253 7.64 -5.38 10.59
CA HIS A 253 8.04 -6.71 10.19
C HIS A 253 9.53 -6.95 10.46
N ASN A 254 9.83 -7.96 11.26
CA ASN A 254 11.14 -8.16 11.84
C ASN A 254 12.24 -8.54 10.82
N THR A 255 11.89 -9.20 9.71
CA THR A 255 12.88 -9.59 8.69
C THR A 255 13.35 -8.40 7.82
N TYR A 256 12.69 -7.24 7.91
CA TYR A 256 13.14 -6.01 7.27
C TYR A 256 14.07 -5.17 8.17
N ALA A 257 14.49 -5.69 9.32
CA ALA A 257 15.43 -5.02 10.20
C ALA A 257 16.87 -5.52 9.96
N ALA A 258 17.84 -4.58 9.88
CA ALA A 258 19.25 -4.87 9.73
C ALA A 258 19.96 -5.07 11.08
N TYR A 259 19.48 -4.40 12.14
CA TYR A 259 20.22 -4.26 13.38
C TYR A 259 19.72 -5.13 14.55
N GLY A 260 18.69 -5.94 14.34
CA GLY A 260 18.15 -6.83 15.35
C GLY A 260 16.63 -6.86 15.40
N THR A 261 16.09 -7.79 16.21
CA THR A 261 14.64 -8.06 16.31
C THR A 261 14.15 -8.08 17.77
N GLU A 262 14.88 -7.49 18.70
CA GLU A 262 14.53 -7.40 20.13
C GLU A 262 14.05 -5.99 20.54
N GLY A 263 13.53 -5.24 19.55
CA GLY A 263 13.06 -3.86 19.66
C GLY A 263 13.76 -2.88 18.71
N GLU A 264 14.92 -3.28 18.15
CA GLU A 264 15.71 -2.47 17.23
C GLU A 264 14.98 -2.18 15.93
N GLN A 265 14.13 -3.08 15.44
CA GLN A 265 13.29 -2.86 14.24
C GLN A 265 12.39 -1.64 14.36
N VAL A 266 11.94 -1.29 15.58
CA VAL A 266 11.13 -0.10 15.82
C VAL A 266 11.97 1.17 15.63
N GLN A 267 13.20 1.16 16.16
CA GLN A 267 14.12 2.30 16.04
C GLN A 267 14.58 2.48 14.58
N GLU A 268 14.82 1.39 13.88
CA GLU A 268 15.23 1.38 12.48
C GLU A 268 14.13 1.93 11.57
N PHE A 269 12.87 1.49 11.78
CA PHE A 269 11.73 2.02 11.07
C PHE A 269 11.55 3.53 11.30
N LYS A 270 11.59 3.99 12.57
CA LYS A 270 11.53 5.41 12.91
C LYS A 270 12.64 6.22 12.24
N SER A 271 13.86 5.67 12.17
CA SER A 271 14.98 6.30 11.48
C SER A 271 14.74 6.42 9.97
N MET A 272 14.11 5.42 9.35
CA MET A 272 13.73 5.45 7.95
C MET A 272 12.70 6.55 7.68
N VAL A 273 11.62 6.62 8.45
CA VAL A 273 10.60 7.68 8.30
C VAL A 273 11.23 9.07 8.43
N LYS A 274 12.05 9.27 9.46
CA LYS A 274 12.78 10.55 9.65
C LYS A 274 13.64 10.91 8.44
N ALA A 275 14.34 9.96 7.84
CA ALA A 275 15.17 10.20 6.65
C ALA A 275 14.32 10.58 5.42
N PHE A 276 13.14 10.00 5.23
CA PHE A 276 12.22 10.40 4.16
C PHE A 276 11.66 11.81 4.40
N HIS A 277 11.25 12.14 5.64
CA HIS A 277 10.79 13.49 5.98
C HIS A 277 11.87 14.57 5.77
N GLU A 278 13.13 14.30 6.11
CA GLU A 278 14.26 15.19 5.83
C GLU A 278 14.46 15.42 4.32
N ALA A 279 13.99 14.50 3.48
CA ALA A 279 14.02 14.62 2.02
C ALA A 279 12.74 15.19 1.41
N ASP A 280 11.76 15.61 2.24
CA ASP A 280 10.45 16.12 1.83
C ASP A 280 9.58 15.05 1.13
N ILE A 281 9.66 13.79 1.61
CA ILE A 281 8.89 12.64 1.12
C ILE A 281 8.03 12.10 2.26
N GLU A 282 6.73 12.00 2.04
CA GLU A 282 5.77 11.38 2.96
C GLU A 282 5.88 9.85 2.94
N VAL A 283 5.54 9.19 4.05
CA VAL A 283 5.49 7.74 4.18
C VAL A 283 4.05 7.29 4.40
N ILE A 284 3.50 6.55 3.44
CA ILE A 284 2.17 5.94 3.49
C ILE A 284 2.35 4.44 3.70
N LEU A 285 1.54 3.83 4.57
CA LEU A 285 1.58 2.39 4.81
C LEU A 285 0.39 1.69 4.19
N ASP A 286 0.66 0.61 3.47
CA ASP A 286 -0.37 -0.35 3.11
C ASP A 286 -0.68 -1.25 4.30
N VAL A 287 -1.94 -1.22 4.77
CA VAL A 287 -2.35 -1.85 6.03
C VAL A 287 -3.47 -2.87 5.81
N VAL A 288 -3.31 -4.03 6.43
CA VAL A 288 -4.21 -5.16 6.31
C VAL A 288 -4.94 -5.37 7.64
N TYR A 289 -6.09 -4.70 7.82
CA TYR A 289 -6.93 -4.84 9.02
C TYR A 289 -8.19 -5.68 8.78
N ASN A 290 -8.39 -6.15 7.56
CA ASN A 290 -9.60 -6.88 7.18
C ASN A 290 -9.55 -8.35 7.60
N HIS A 291 -8.37 -8.96 7.68
CA HIS A 291 -8.12 -10.36 8.07
C HIS A 291 -6.81 -10.54 8.84
N THR A 292 -6.52 -11.75 9.26
CA THR A 292 -5.26 -12.10 9.93
C THR A 292 -4.65 -13.39 9.38
N ALA A 293 -3.37 -13.60 9.67
CA ALA A 293 -2.61 -14.79 9.31
C ALA A 293 -3.13 -16.12 9.93
N GLU A 294 -4.12 -16.05 10.80
CA GLU A 294 -4.70 -17.29 11.39
C GLU A 294 -5.61 -18.06 10.41
N GLY A 295 -5.89 -17.50 9.20
CA GLY A 295 -6.61 -18.17 8.13
C GLY A 295 -8.02 -18.64 8.52
N ASN A 296 -8.54 -19.68 7.86
CA ASN A 296 -9.88 -20.20 8.13
C ASN A 296 -9.94 -21.00 9.46
N HIS A 297 -11.06 -21.66 9.73
CA HIS A 297 -11.30 -22.43 10.96
C HIS A 297 -10.32 -23.61 11.18
N LEU A 298 -9.57 -23.99 10.14
CA LEU A 298 -8.49 -24.98 10.18
C LEU A 298 -7.09 -24.34 10.14
N GLY A 299 -6.97 -23.04 10.28
CA GLY A 299 -5.67 -22.35 10.36
C GLY A 299 -5.01 -22.47 11.75
N PRO A 300 -3.77 -21.95 11.88
CA PRO A 300 -3.02 -22.00 13.13
C PRO A 300 -3.64 -21.09 14.20
N THR A 301 -3.26 -21.31 15.46
CA THR A 301 -3.63 -20.49 16.62
C THR A 301 -2.39 -19.74 17.09
N LEU A 302 -2.28 -18.46 16.75
CA LEU A 302 -1.08 -17.66 16.95
C LEU A 302 -1.28 -16.47 17.89
N SER A 303 -2.51 -15.90 17.95
CA SER A 303 -2.87 -14.72 18.74
C SER A 303 -4.37 -14.68 19.01
N PHE A 304 -5.12 -13.92 18.21
CA PHE A 304 -6.53 -13.55 18.39
C PHE A 304 -7.45 -14.74 18.63
N ARG A 305 -7.29 -15.81 17.85
CA ARG A 305 -8.10 -17.02 17.92
C ARG A 305 -8.03 -17.69 19.28
N GLY A 306 -6.84 -17.78 19.85
CA GLY A 306 -6.62 -18.40 21.16
C GLY A 306 -6.96 -17.48 22.32
N ILE A 307 -6.94 -16.15 22.11
CA ILE A 307 -7.25 -15.15 23.13
C ILE A 307 -8.76 -14.99 23.29
N ASP A 308 -9.47 -14.67 22.22
CA ASP A 308 -10.94 -14.49 22.22
C ASP A 308 -11.52 -14.57 20.80
N ASN A 309 -11.67 -15.78 20.28
CA ASN A 309 -12.07 -16.01 18.90
C ASN A 309 -13.36 -15.27 18.51
N SER A 310 -14.39 -15.30 19.35
CA SER A 310 -15.69 -14.73 19.04
C SER A 310 -15.75 -13.19 19.12
N SER A 311 -14.81 -12.58 19.84
CA SER A 311 -14.72 -11.12 19.92
C SER A 311 -13.92 -10.52 18.77
N TYR A 312 -12.96 -11.27 18.22
CA TYR A 312 -12.09 -10.78 17.12
C TYR A 312 -12.59 -11.16 15.73
N TYR A 313 -13.11 -12.37 15.53
CA TYR A 313 -13.48 -12.86 14.20
C TYR A 313 -15.00 -12.81 13.95
N ARG A 314 -15.33 -12.52 12.70
CA ARG A 314 -16.71 -12.61 12.22
C ARG A 314 -17.06 -14.07 11.95
N LEU A 315 -17.92 -14.62 12.78
CA LEU A 315 -18.39 -16.00 12.66
C LEU A 315 -19.61 -16.09 11.74
N VAL A 316 -19.81 -17.26 11.13
CA VAL A 316 -20.99 -17.54 10.30
C VAL A 316 -22.21 -17.72 11.18
N ASP A 317 -23.30 -16.99 10.89
CA ASP A 317 -24.56 -17.12 11.59
C ASP A 317 -25.11 -18.56 11.51
N GLY A 318 -25.35 -19.16 12.67
CA GLY A 318 -25.84 -20.56 12.76
C GLY A 318 -24.75 -21.63 12.56
N SER A 319 -23.49 -21.24 12.34
CA SER A 319 -22.33 -22.14 12.23
C SER A 319 -21.07 -21.47 12.78
N ALA A 320 -21.07 -21.17 14.08
CA ALA A 320 -20.02 -20.42 14.75
C ALA A 320 -18.61 -21.06 14.71
N SER A 321 -18.52 -22.33 14.26
CA SER A 321 -17.25 -23.01 14.00
C SER A 321 -16.51 -22.45 12.77
N HIS A 322 -17.20 -21.72 11.87
CA HIS A 322 -16.67 -21.19 10.62
C HIS A 322 -16.63 -19.66 10.65
N TYR A 323 -15.72 -19.09 9.88
CA TYR A 323 -15.61 -17.64 9.71
C TYR A 323 -16.36 -17.15 8.48
N PHE A 324 -17.01 -16.01 8.60
CA PHE A 324 -17.53 -15.28 7.46
C PHE A 324 -16.34 -14.59 6.76
N ASP A 325 -16.16 -14.89 5.49
CA ASP A 325 -14.99 -14.43 4.73
C ASP A 325 -15.43 -13.63 3.50
N THR A 326 -14.97 -12.39 3.42
CA THR A 326 -15.08 -11.50 2.26
C THR A 326 -13.71 -11.09 1.72
N THR A 327 -12.65 -11.74 2.21
CA THR A 327 -11.25 -11.40 1.88
C THR A 327 -10.61 -12.41 0.94
N GLY A 328 -11.14 -13.65 0.90
CA GLY A 328 -10.54 -14.76 0.16
C GLY A 328 -9.39 -15.46 0.92
N THR A 329 -9.05 -14.99 2.14
CA THR A 329 -7.95 -15.53 2.96
C THR A 329 -8.41 -16.49 4.06
N GLY A 330 -9.73 -16.63 4.25
CA GLY A 330 -10.35 -17.58 5.17
C GLY A 330 -10.95 -16.97 6.43
N ASN A 331 -10.73 -15.69 6.73
CA ASN A 331 -11.35 -14.99 7.85
C ASN A 331 -11.59 -13.51 7.56
N SER A 332 -12.49 -12.90 8.31
CA SER A 332 -12.64 -11.45 8.40
C SER A 332 -12.74 -11.05 9.87
N LEU A 333 -12.15 -9.93 10.23
CA LEU A 333 -12.30 -9.36 11.57
C LEU A 333 -13.73 -8.84 11.81
N LEU A 334 -14.18 -8.88 13.06
CA LEU A 334 -15.53 -8.48 13.46
C LEU A 334 -15.63 -6.96 13.65
N MET A 335 -15.90 -6.21 12.58
CA MET A 335 -15.96 -4.74 12.60
C MET A 335 -17.08 -4.13 13.47
N ARG A 336 -17.93 -4.95 14.10
CA ARG A 336 -18.90 -4.53 15.09
C ARG A 336 -18.39 -4.66 16.54
N SER A 337 -17.27 -5.37 16.73
CA SER A 337 -16.70 -5.57 18.06
C SER A 337 -16.00 -4.28 18.53
N PRO A 338 -16.35 -3.77 19.71
CA PRO A 338 -15.63 -2.63 20.29
C PRO A 338 -14.15 -2.91 20.48
N ALA A 339 -13.76 -4.15 20.81
CA ALA A 339 -12.37 -4.56 20.98
C ALA A 339 -11.58 -4.53 19.66
N VAL A 340 -12.20 -4.94 18.54
CA VAL A 340 -11.61 -4.86 17.21
C VAL A 340 -11.47 -3.43 16.75
N LEU A 341 -12.53 -2.62 16.90
CA LEU A 341 -12.46 -1.19 16.54
C LEU A 341 -11.40 -0.46 17.36
N GLN A 342 -11.33 -0.74 18.68
CA GLN A 342 -10.29 -0.16 19.54
C GLN A 342 -8.89 -0.58 19.07
N LEU A 343 -8.66 -1.87 18.81
CA LEU A 343 -7.39 -2.39 18.32
C LEU A 343 -6.93 -1.65 17.05
N ILE A 344 -7.82 -1.51 16.07
CA ILE A 344 -7.51 -0.84 14.79
C ILE A 344 -7.22 0.65 15.01
N MET A 345 -8.08 1.35 15.78
CA MET A 345 -7.90 2.79 16.03
C MET A 345 -6.63 3.08 16.85
N ASP A 346 -6.33 2.26 17.86
CA ASP A 346 -5.11 2.39 18.64
C ASP A 346 -3.86 2.10 17.79
N SER A 347 -3.93 1.12 16.87
CA SER A 347 -2.87 0.84 15.92
C SER A 347 -2.64 2.01 14.96
N LEU A 348 -3.69 2.51 14.31
CA LEU A 348 -3.58 3.65 13.39
C LEU A 348 -2.99 4.89 14.08
N ARG A 349 -3.48 5.22 15.29
CA ARG A 349 -2.92 6.34 16.07
C ARG A 349 -1.46 6.11 16.44
N TYR A 350 -1.08 4.89 16.83
CA TYR A 350 0.31 4.54 17.14
C TYR A 350 1.23 4.78 15.94
N TRP A 351 0.82 4.33 14.74
CA TRP A 351 1.62 4.55 13.54
C TRP A 351 1.75 6.04 13.18
N VAL A 352 0.72 6.86 13.43
CA VAL A 352 0.82 8.32 13.20
C VAL A 352 1.60 9.03 14.29
N THR A 353 1.29 8.78 15.58
CA THR A 353 1.82 9.60 16.68
C THR A 353 3.19 9.15 17.18
N GLU A 354 3.52 7.85 17.06
CA GLU A 354 4.76 7.28 17.55
C GLU A 354 5.73 6.93 16.42
N MET A 355 5.21 6.49 15.27
CA MET A 355 6.01 6.07 14.13
C MET A 355 6.09 7.15 13.05
N HIS A 356 5.33 8.24 13.18
CA HIS A 356 5.28 9.44 12.33
C HIS A 356 4.92 9.17 10.87
N VAL A 357 4.08 8.17 10.57
CA VAL A 357 3.61 7.96 9.19
C VAL A 357 2.55 8.99 8.79
N ASP A 358 2.49 9.32 7.49
CA ASP A 358 1.68 10.40 6.93
C ASP A 358 0.35 9.94 6.35
N GLY A 359 0.14 8.63 6.25
CA GLY A 359 -1.10 8.08 5.71
C GLY A 359 -1.15 6.58 5.65
N PHE A 360 -2.30 6.09 5.19
CA PHE A 360 -2.57 4.67 5.05
C PHE A 360 -3.31 4.36 3.75
N ARG A 361 -2.94 3.26 3.11
CA ARG A 361 -3.74 2.56 2.11
C ARG A 361 -4.32 1.32 2.76
N PHE A 362 -5.64 1.20 2.76
CA PHE A 362 -6.35 0.08 3.40
C PHE A 362 -6.65 -1.01 2.39
N ASP A 363 -6.01 -2.15 2.58
CA ASP A 363 -6.28 -3.37 1.84
C ASP A 363 -7.72 -3.81 2.00
N LEU A 364 -8.40 -4.20 0.90
CA LEU A 364 -9.78 -4.65 0.86
C LEU A 364 -10.72 -3.80 1.74
N ALA A 365 -10.65 -2.48 1.60
CA ALA A 365 -11.33 -1.54 2.50
C ALA A 365 -12.85 -1.71 2.52
N SER A 366 -13.46 -2.28 1.48
CA SER A 366 -14.88 -2.65 1.49
C SER A 366 -15.23 -3.63 2.60
N THR A 367 -14.35 -4.58 2.95
CA THR A 367 -14.55 -5.51 4.07
C THR A 367 -14.65 -4.78 5.41
N LEU A 368 -13.84 -3.73 5.64
CA LEU A 368 -13.84 -2.92 6.86
C LEU A 368 -15.13 -2.10 7.02
N ALA A 369 -15.77 -1.79 5.91
CA ALA A 369 -17.03 -1.07 5.88
C ALA A 369 -18.28 -1.97 6.07
N ARG A 370 -18.11 -3.30 6.13
CA ARG A 370 -19.23 -4.24 6.28
C ARG A 370 -19.58 -4.46 7.74
N GLN A 371 -20.55 -3.72 8.24
CA GLN A 371 -21.11 -4.01 9.58
C GLN A 371 -21.96 -5.29 9.61
N PHE A 372 -22.71 -5.54 8.53
CA PHE A 372 -23.50 -6.75 8.32
C PHE A 372 -23.08 -7.44 7.02
N HIS A 373 -23.88 -7.43 5.98
CA HIS A 373 -23.54 -8.06 4.69
C HIS A 373 -23.12 -7.05 3.64
N GLU A 374 -23.75 -5.89 3.62
CA GLU A 374 -23.49 -4.84 2.65
C GLU A 374 -22.38 -3.88 3.11
N VAL A 375 -21.71 -3.28 2.14
CA VAL A 375 -20.76 -2.20 2.38
C VAL A 375 -21.54 -0.95 2.79
N ASP A 376 -21.25 -0.39 3.96
CA ASP A 376 -21.94 0.77 4.52
C ASP A 376 -20.95 1.93 4.74
N LYS A 377 -21.09 2.99 3.94
CA LYS A 377 -20.29 4.21 4.08
C LYS A 377 -20.56 5.02 5.36
N LEU A 378 -21.58 4.66 6.12
CA LEU A 378 -21.88 5.18 7.46
C LEU A 378 -21.53 4.18 8.56
N SER A 379 -20.62 3.24 8.26
CA SER A 379 -20.16 2.27 9.26
C SER A 379 -19.42 2.96 10.40
N ALA A 380 -19.43 2.34 11.57
CA ALA A 380 -18.70 2.84 12.75
C ALA A 380 -17.19 3.02 12.46
N PHE A 381 -16.61 2.22 11.58
CA PHE A 381 -15.22 2.34 11.16
C PHE A 381 -14.95 3.72 10.56
N PHE A 382 -15.73 4.16 9.58
CA PHE A 382 -15.58 5.47 8.96
C PHE A 382 -15.89 6.62 9.92
N ASP A 383 -16.99 6.51 10.68
CA ASP A 383 -17.40 7.57 11.61
C ASP A 383 -16.32 7.84 12.68
N ILE A 384 -15.68 6.78 13.21
CA ILE A 384 -14.64 6.90 14.22
C ILE A 384 -13.38 7.55 13.62
N ILE A 385 -12.96 7.16 12.43
CA ILE A 385 -11.80 7.77 11.74
C ILE A 385 -12.07 9.24 11.43
N HIS A 386 -13.26 9.57 10.92
CA HIS A 386 -13.58 10.95 10.52
C HIS A 386 -13.63 11.93 11.69
N GLN A 387 -14.04 11.48 12.87
CA GLN A 387 -14.11 12.34 14.06
C GLN A 387 -12.79 12.36 14.86
N ASP A 388 -11.84 11.47 14.54
CA ASP A 388 -10.58 11.39 15.25
C ASP A 388 -9.67 12.57 14.86
N PRO A 389 -9.15 13.35 15.83
CA PRO A 389 -8.38 14.54 15.53
C PRO A 389 -6.98 14.25 14.96
N VAL A 390 -6.50 13.02 15.05
CA VAL A 390 -5.23 12.57 14.49
C VAL A 390 -5.47 11.94 13.11
N LEU A 391 -6.34 10.94 13.04
CA LEU A 391 -6.53 10.14 11.83
C LEU A 391 -7.21 10.91 10.69
N SER A 392 -8.05 11.91 11.02
CA SER A 392 -8.69 12.75 9.99
C SER A 392 -7.72 13.72 9.31
N GLN A 393 -6.48 13.83 9.77
CA GLN A 393 -5.48 14.76 9.23
C GLN A 393 -4.44 14.10 8.32
N VAL A 394 -4.38 12.76 8.27
CA VAL A 394 -3.45 12.01 7.43
C VAL A 394 -4.11 11.55 6.14
N LYS A 395 -3.32 11.11 5.17
CA LYS A 395 -3.84 10.56 3.91
C LYS A 395 -4.54 9.23 4.15
N LEU A 396 -5.79 9.12 3.68
CA LEU A 396 -6.63 7.93 3.78
C LEU A 396 -6.97 7.44 2.38
N ILE A 397 -6.42 6.30 2.00
CA ILE A 397 -6.57 5.70 0.67
C ILE A 397 -7.25 4.35 0.83
N ALA A 398 -8.31 4.10 0.09
CA ALA A 398 -9.02 2.84 0.09
C ALA A 398 -8.67 2.02 -1.16
N GLU A 399 -8.46 0.73 -0.97
CA GLU A 399 -8.72 -0.24 -2.01
C GLU A 399 -10.24 -0.52 -2.01
N PRO A 400 -11.00 0.02 -2.98
CA PRO A 400 -12.46 0.10 -2.85
C PRO A 400 -13.17 -1.16 -3.35
N TRP A 401 -12.66 -2.35 -3.01
CA TRP A 401 -13.29 -3.63 -3.31
C TRP A 401 -13.00 -4.69 -2.25
N ASP A 402 -13.70 -5.79 -2.35
CA ASP A 402 -13.46 -7.08 -1.69
C ASP A 402 -14.07 -8.22 -2.54
N VAL A 403 -13.90 -9.48 -2.14
CA VAL A 403 -14.39 -10.63 -2.90
C VAL A 403 -15.85 -11.00 -2.58
N GLY A 404 -16.52 -10.28 -1.68
CA GLY A 404 -17.92 -10.51 -1.34
C GLY A 404 -18.90 -9.90 -2.33
N ASP A 405 -20.16 -10.30 -2.25
CA ASP A 405 -21.24 -9.72 -3.08
C ASP A 405 -21.33 -8.20 -2.87
N GLY A 406 -21.38 -7.42 -3.99
CA GLY A 406 -21.39 -5.97 -3.97
C GLY A 406 -20.09 -5.35 -3.44
N GLY A 407 -18.99 -6.09 -3.43
CA GLY A 407 -17.69 -5.66 -2.90
C GLY A 407 -17.01 -4.58 -3.72
N TYR A 408 -17.18 -4.53 -5.05
CA TYR A 408 -16.60 -3.49 -5.90
C TYR A 408 -17.35 -2.16 -5.74
N ASN A 409 -16.72 -1.19 -5.06
CA ASN A 409 -17.37 0.02 -4.56
C ASN A 409 -16.62 1.32 -4.94
N VAL A 410 -16.00 1.36 -6.11
CA VAL A 410 -15.31 2.56 -6.60
C VAL A 410 -16.30 3.73 -6.74
N GLY A 411 -15.99 4.87 -6.11
CA GLY A 411 -16.86 6.05 -5.99
C GLY A 411 -17.78 6.02 -4.77
N GLY A 412 -17.75 4.95 -3.95
CA GLY A 412 -18.65 4.75 -2.82
C GLY A 412 -18.12 5.15 -1.45
N PHE A 413 -16.87 5.54 -1.32
CA PHE A 413 -16.25 5.90 -0.04
C PHE A 413 -16.58 7.34 0.39
N PRO A 414 -16.47 7.65 1.71
CA PRO A 414 -16.78 8.98 2.25
C PRO A 414 -15.78 10.07 1.78
N ALA A 415 -16.11 11.34 2.04
CA ALA A 415 -15.43 12.51 1.47
C ALA A 415 -13.95 12.67 1.82
N LEU A 416 -13.48 12.16 2.98
CA LEU A 416 -12.06 12.25 3.37
C LEU A 416 -11.17 11.20 2.69
N TRP A 417 -11.75 10.22 2.01
CA TRP A 417 -11.04 9.10 1.42
C TRP A 417 -10.68 9.35 -0.04
N SER A 418 -9.47 9.01 -0.42
CA SER A 418 -9.12 8.73 -1.81
C SER A 418 -9.24 7.24 -2.08
N GLU A 419 -9.37 6.85 -3.33
CA GLU A 419 -9.60 5.47 -3.74
C GLU A 419 -8.65 5.07 -4.86
N TRP A 420 -8.11 3.89 -4.81
CA TRP A 420 -7.50 3.27 -5.98
C TRP A 420 -8.56 3.14 -7.07
N ASN A 421 -8.42 3.87 -8.16
CA ASN A 421 -9.44 3.93 -9.20
C ASN A 421 -9.27 2.81 -10.22
N GLY A 422 -9.85 1.63 -9.95
CA GLY A 422 -9.82 0.49 -10.86
C GLY A 422 -10.47 0.77 -12.22
N LYS A 423 -11.48 1.68 -12.28
CA LYS A 423 -12.06 2.09 -13.57
C LYS A 423 -11.10 2.92 -14.40
N TYR A 424 -10.30 3.77 -13.75
CA TYR A 424 -9.22 4.50 -14.43
C TYR A 424 -8.23 3.52 -15.05
N ARG A 425 -7.69 2.60 -14.25
CA ARG A 425 -6.76 1.56 -14.69
C ARG A 425 -7.28 0.81 -15.92
N ASP A 426 -8.48 0.30 -15.81
CA ASP A 426 -9.09 -0.55 -16.85
C ASP A 426 -9.36 0.24 -18.14
N THR A 427 -9.87 1.47 -18.03
CA THR A 427 -10.16 2.33 -19.19
C THR A 427 -8.88 2.75 -19.90
N VAL A 428 -7.83 3.14 -19.17
CA VAL A 428 -6.55 3.54 -19.76
C VAL A 428 -5.89 2.38 -20.49
N ARG A 429 -5.92 1.17 -19.90
CA ARG A 429 -5.43 -0.04 -20.56
C ARG A 429 -6.21 -0.36 -21.83
N ASP A 430 -7.55 -0.31 -21.79
CA ASP A 430 -8.40 -0.57 -22.95
C ASP A 430 -8.18 0.47 -24.07
N PHE A 431 -8.04 1.74 -23.73
CA PHE A 431 -7.80 2.80 -24.70
C PHE A 431 -6.49 2.59 -25.46
N TRP A 432 -5.37 2.37 -24.76
CA TRP A 432 -4.06 2.22 -25.39
C TRP A 432 -3.88 0.90 -26.15
N ARG A 433 -4.57 -0.16 -25.78
CA ARG A 433 -4.60 -1.40 -26.60
C ARG A 433 -5.52 -1.29 -27.81
N GLY A 434 -6.33 -0.21 -27.91
CA GLY A 434 -7.14 0.11 -29.06
C GLY A 434 -8.54 -0.51 -29.06
N GLU A 435 -9.12 -0.76 -27.89
CA GLU A 435 -10.51 -1.17 -27.78
C GLU A 435 -11.46 -0.10 -28.34
N PRO A 436 -12.54 -0.51 -29.04
CA PRO A 436 -13.49 0.42 -29.60
C PRO A 436 -14.34 1.11 -28.52
N SER A 437 -14.87 2.30 -28.83
CA SER A 437 -15.81 3.06 -27.98
C SER A 437 -15.24 3.47 -26.60
N THR A 438 -13.94 3.64 -26.48
CA THR A 438 -13.27 4.01 -25.21
C THR A 438 -13.02 5.50 -25.07
N LEU A 439 -13.10 6.30 -26.15
CA LEU A 439 -12.68 7.70 -26.18
C LEU A 439 -13.36 8.57 -25.12
N GLY A 440 -14.69 8.50 -25.01
CA GLY A 440 -15.46 9.31 -24.06
C GLY A 440 -15.21 8.92 -22.60
N GLU A 441 -15.05 7.63 -22.32
CA GLU A 441 -14.70 7.19 -20.96
C GLU A 441 -13.26 7.56 -20.60
N PHE A 442 -12.34 7.43 -21.54
CA PHE A 442 -10.95 7.88 -21.35
C PHE A 442 -10.89 9.36 -21.01
N ALA A 443 -11.64 10.23 -21.73
CA ALA A 443 -11.74 11.65 -21.42
C ALA A 443 -12.25 11.90 -19.99
N SER A 444 -13.25 11.16 -19.55
CA SER A 444 -13.77 11.25 -18.17
C SER A 444 -12.73 10.82 -17.13
N ARG A 445 -11.92 9.78 -17.42
CA ARG A 445 -10.88 9.29 -16.52
C ARG A 445 -9.74 10.29 -16.36
N ILE A 446 -9.20 10.83 -17.46
CA ILE A 446 -8.08 11.79 -17.42
C ILE A 446 -8.45 13.13 -16.81
N THR A 447 -9.73 13.47 -16.71
CA THR A 447 -10.24 14.69 -16.06
C THR A 447 -10.65 14.48 -14.59
N GLY A 448 -10.24 13.37 -13.98
CA GLY A 448 -10.42 13.11 -12.54
C GLY A 448 -11.68 12.34 -12.19
N SER A 449 -12.37 11.72 -13.17
CA SER A 449 -13.53 10.83 -12.94
C SER A 449 -14.68 11.52 -12.18
N SER A 450 -15.12 12.68 -12.68
CA SER A 450 -16.20 13.48 -12.05
C SER A 450 -17.51 12.72 -11.91
N ASP A 451 -17.80 11.80 -12.85
CA ASP A 451 -18.95 10.88 -12.80
C ASP A 451 -18.97 9.97 -11.59
N LEU A 452 -17.79 9.64 -11.03
CA LEU A 452 -17.65 8.80 -9.85
C LEU A 452 -17.68 9.60 -8.55
N TYR A 453 -17.11 10.80 -8.51
CA TYR A 453 -16.78 11.48 -7.25
C TYR A 453 -17.54 12.80 -7.04
N GLN A 454 -17.84 13.57 -8.09
CA GLN A 454 -18.40 14.92 -7.93
C GLN A 454 -19.78 14.93 -7.26
N HIS A 455 -20.62 13.95 -7.56
CA HIS A 455 -21.99 13.86 -6.98
C HIS A 455 -21.98 13.65 -5.45
N ALA A 456 -20.86 13.12 -4.91
CA ALA A 456 -20.66 12.94 -3.47
C ALA A 456 -19.93 14.12 -2.80
N GLY A 457 -19.73 15.24 -3.54
CA GLY A 457 -19.03 16.42 -3.05
C GLY A 457 -17.52 16.23 -2.92
N ARG A 458 -16.96 15.20 -3.56
CA ARG A 458 -15.53 14.92 -3.61
C ARG A 458 -14.88 15.68 -4.78
N THR A 459 -13.57 15.73 -4.80
CA THR A 459 -12.75 16.45 -5.77
C THR A 459 -11.91 15.48 -6.61
N PRO A 460 -11.19 15.91 -7.65
CA PRO A 460 -10.36 15.03 -8.47
C PRO A 460 -9.37 14.17 -7.67
N VAL A 461 -8.88 14.68 -6.55
CA VAL A 461 -7.93 13.97 -5.68
C VAL A 461 -8.52 12.75 -4.97
N ALA A 462 -9.83 12.52 -5.08
CA ALA A 462 -10.44 11.27 -4.67
C ALA A 462 -9.99 10.08 -5.52
N SER A 463 -9.49 10.35 -6.73
CA SER A 463 -8.97 9.34 -7.65
C SER A 463 -7.46 9.18 -7.48
N ILE A 464 -7.01 8.03 -6.96
CA ILE A 464 -5.63 7.58 -7.13
C ILE A 464 -5.58 6.91 -8.50
N ASN A 465 -4.83 7.53 -9.41
CA ASN A 465 -4.70 7.11 -10.80
C ASN A 465 -3.48 6.20 -10.95
N PHE A 466 -3.69 4.99 -11.43
CA PHE A 466 -2.63 4.03 -11.69
C PHE A 466 -2.98 3.16 -12.90
N VAL A 467 -1.98 2.57 -13.52
CA VAL A 467 -2.13 1.55 -14.55
C VAL A 467 -1.59 0.21 -14.11
N THR A 468 -0.67 0.21 -13.16
CA THR A 468 -0.02 -0.95 -12.55
C THR A 468 0.14 -0.71 -11.05
N ALA A 469 0.17 -1.80 -10.28
CA ALA A 469 0.43 -1.82 -8.84
C ALA A 469 1.27 -3.07 -8.51
N HIS A 470 1.42 -3.39 -7.22
CA HIS A 470 2.12 -4.60 -6.78
C HIS A 470 1.50 -5.88 -7.34
N ASP A 471 0.18 -5.90 -7.52
CA ASP A 471 -0.58 -7.00 -8.12
C ASP A 471 -0.77 -6.80 -9.64
N GLY A 472 -0.92 -7.88 -10.38
CA GLY A 472 -1.01 -7.84 -11.83
C GLY A 472 0.34 -7.76 -12.53
N PHE A 473 0.32 -7.43 -13.81
CA PHE A 473 1.53 -7.22 -14.60
C PHE A 473 2.25 -5.92 -14.23
N THR A 474 3.58 -5.94 -14.26
CA THR A 474 4.38 -4.71 -14.33
C THR A 474 4.07 -3.95 -15.62
N LEU A 475 4.46 -2.69 -15.71
CA LEU A 475 4.23 -1.90 -16.91
C LEU A 475 4.91 -2.49 -18.16
N ARG A 476 6.11 -3.03 -18.02
CA ARG A 476 6.80 -3.75 -19.10
C ARG A 476 6.06 -5.03 -19.50
N ASP A 477 5.56 -5.80 -18.54
CA ASP A 477 4.84 -7.03 -18.82
C ASP A 477 3.46 -6.75 -19.42
N LEU A 478 2.80 -5.64 -19.05
CA LEU A 478 1.52 -5.20 -19.60
C LEU A 478 1.56 -4.99 -21.11
N VAL A 479 2.71 -4.59 -21.66
CA VAL A 479 2.93 -4.39 -23.10
C VAL A 479 3.69 -5.55 -23.76
N SER A 480 4.00 -6.62 -23.02
CA SER A 480 4.81 -7.74 -23.50
C SER A 480 4.11 -9.09 -23.44
N TYR A 481 3.04 -9.22 -22.65
CA TYR A 481 2.35 -10.50 -22.45
C TYR A 481 0.83 -10.33 -22.58
N ASN A 482 0.20 -11.27 -23.29
CA ASN A 482 -1.25 -11.41 -23.29
C ASN A 482 -1.70 -12.41 -22.21
N GLU A 483 -0.92 -13.46 -21.99
CA GLU A 483 -1.20 -14.53 -21.04
C GLU A 483 -0.32 -14.42 -19.80
N LYS A 484 -0.81 -14.87 -18.66
CA LYS A 484 -0.01 -14.91 -17.43
C LYS A 484 0.92 -16.12 -17.40
N HIS A 485 2.07 -15.97 -16.77
CA HIS A 485 3.12 -16.99 -16.62
C HIS A 485 3.51 -17.14 -15.15
N ASN A 486 2.59 -17.69 -14.34
CA ASN A 486 2.73 -17.86 -12.89
C ASN A 486 3.28 -19.25 -12.49
N GLU A 487 3.93 -19.98 -13.39
CA GLU A 487 4.42 -21.35 -13.14
C GLU A 487 5.40 -21.40 -11.94
N ALA A 488 6.15 -20.32 -11.71
CA ALA A 488 7.08 -20.20 -10.57
C ALA A 488 6.35 -20.25 -9.21
N ASN A 489 5.06 -19.94 -9.15
CA ASN A 489 4.26 -19.97 -7.92
C ASN A 489 3.85 -21.39 -7.50
N LEU A 490 4.11 -22.39 -8.35
CA LEU A 490 3.78 -23.81 -8.12
C LEU A 490 2.29 -24.06 -7.84
N GLU A 491 1.42 -23.29 -8.51
CA GLU A 491 -0.05 -23.37 -8.43
C GLU A 491 -0.69 -23.74 -9.77
N GLY A 492 0.12 -24.25 -10.70
CA GLY A 492 -0.33 -24.70 -12.03
C GLY A 492 -0.84 -23.55 -12.90
N ASN A 493 -0.35 -22.34 -12.69
CA ASN A 493 -0.79 -21.11 -13.39
C ASN A 493 -2.29 -20.82 -13.21
N ALA A 494 -2.90 -21.28 -12.10
CA ALA A 494 -4.30 -21.05 -11.78
C ALA A 494 -4.55 -19.74 -11.03
N ASP A 495 -3.55 -19.26 -10.30
CA ASP A 495 -3.54 -18.04 -9.50
C ASP A 495 -3.40 -16.76 -10.35
N GLY A 496 -3.70 -15.60 -9.77
CA GLY A 496 -3.66 -14.30 -10.45
C GLY A 496 -4.82 -14.08 -11.44
N ASP A 497 -4.93 -12.85 -11.94
CA ASP A 497 -6.01 -12.44 -12.85
C ASP A 497 -5.83 -13.07 -14.24
N ASN A 498 -6.94 -13.49 -14.85
CA ASN A 498 -6.98 -14.00 -16.23
C ASN A 498 -7.27 -12.90 -17.26
N ASN A 499 -7.70 -11.72 -16.85
CA ASN A 499 -8.05 -10.60 -17.73
C ASN A 499 -7.19 -9.37 -17.43
N ASN A 500 -5.92 -9.43 -17.82
CA ASN A 500 -4.95 -8.37 -17.55
C ASN A 500 -5.19 -7.07 -18.33
N ARG A 501 -6.07 -7.09 -19.35
CA ARG A 501 -6.25 -5.98 -20.31
C ARG A 501 -4.93 -5.53 -20.90
N SER A 502 -4.02 -6.48 -21.13
CA SER A 502 -2.69 -6.30 -21.67
C SER A 502 -2.67 -6.44 -23.18
N TRP A 503 -1.57 -6.08 -23.80
CA TRP A 503 -1.31 -6.32 -25.21
C TRP A 503 0.19 -6.55 -25.44
N ASN A 504 0.54 -7.73 -25.97
CA ASN A 504 1.92 -8.12 -26.19
C ASN A 504 2.61 -7.39 -27.38
N CYS A 505 1.92 -6.46 -28.04
CA CYS A 505 2.40 -5.69 -29.19
C CYS A 505 2.88 -6.54 -30.39
N GLY A 506 2.46 -7.82 -30.47
CA GLY A 506 2.76 -8.70 -31.60
C GLY A 506 3.64 -9.90 -31.31
N ALA A 507 4.24 -10.00 -30.12
CA ALA A 507 4.99 -11.17 -29.69
C ALA A 507 4.80 -11.42 -28.19
N GLU A 508 4.58 -12.67 -27.80
CA GLU A 508 4.47 -13.05 -26.40
C GLU A 508 5.85 -13.13 -25.76
N GLY A 509 6.07 -12.34 -24.70
CA GLY A 509 7.34 -12.30 -23.98
C GLY A 509 8.48 -11.57 -24.69
N PRO A 510 9.74 -11.86 -24.34
CA PRO A 510 10.90 -11.21 -24.94
C PRO A 510 11.00 -11.39 -26.44
N THR A 511 11.44 -10.36 -27.17
CA THR A 511 11.64 -10.39 -28.62
C THR A 511 12.80 -9.49 -29.03
N ASP A 512 13.50 -9.88 -30.11
CA ASP A 512 14.55 -9.08 -30.75
C ASP A 512 14.03 -8.29 -31.97
N ASP A 513 12.71 -8.33 -32.24
CA ASP A 513 12.11 -7.57 -33.35
C ASP A 513 12.08 -6.07 -32.96
N PRO A 514 12.83 -5.22 -33.69
CA PRO A 514 12.96 -3.80 -33.36
C PRO A 514 11.60 -3.07 -33.45
N THR A 515 10.74 -3.45 -34.38
CA THR A 515 9.41 -2.81 -34.55
C THR A 515 8.53 -3.05 -33.34
N ILE A 516 8.54 -4.29 -32.81
CA ILE A 516 7.77 -4.63 -31.59
C ILE A 516 8.38 -3.95 -30.37
N THR A 517 9.71 -3.92 -30.28
CA THR A 517 10.42 -3.31 -29.14
C THR A 517 10.16 -1.79 -29.09
N GLU A 518 10.23 -1.10 -30.22
CA GLU A 518 9.90 0.32 -30.35
C GLU A 518 8.43 0.59 -29.93
N LEU A 519 7.50 -0.23 -30.41
CA LEU A 519 6.07 -0.09 -30.07
C LEU A 519 5.86 -0.30 -28.57
N ARG A 520 6.49 -1.27 -27.93
CA ARG A 520 6.43 -1.49 -26.48
C ARG A 520 6.96 -0.30 -25.71
N GLN A 521 8.10 0.27 -26.09
CA GLN A 521 8.66 1.47 -25.45
C GLN A 521 7.72 2.66 -25.56
N ARG A 522 7.12 2.88 -26.75
CA ARG A 522 6.13 3.93 -26.98
C ARG A 522 4.90 3.73 -26.09
N GLN A 523 4.36 2.53 -26.03
CA GLN A 523 3.21 2.21 -25.19
C GLN A 523 3.52 2.41 -23.70
N THR A 524 4.70 2.01 -23.23
CA THR A 524 5.14 2.24 -21.85
C THR A 524 5.16 3.74 -21.53
N ARG A 525 5.73 4.58 -22.43
CA ARG A 525 5.71 6.03 -22.26
C ARG A 525 4.30 6.60 -22.30
N ASN A 526 3.42 6.09 -23.17
CA ASN A 526 2.00 6.50 -23.22
C ASN A 526 1.29 6.27 -21.89
N PHE A 527 1.49 5.12 -21.27
CA PHE A 527 0.89 4.81 -19.97
C PHE A 527 1.39 5.76 -18.88
N LEU A 528 2.71 5.95 -18.76
CA LEU A 528 3.31 6.86 -17.77
C LEU A 528 2.86 8.30 -18.00
N ALA A 529 2.89 8.78 -19.24
CA ALA A 529 2.43 10.11 -19.60
C ALA A 529 0.94 10.30 -19.26
N THR A 530 0.09 9.30 -19.55
CA THR A 530 -1.34 9.35 -19.23
C THR A 530 -1.58 9.46 -17.74
N VAL A 531 -0.93 8.65 -16.91
CA VAL A 531 -1.07 8.71 -15.45
C VAL A 531 -0.65 10.07 -14.91
N LEU A 532 0.50 10.58 -15.36
CA LEU A 532 1.08 11.83 -14.86
C LEU A 532 0.40 13.09 -15.40
N PHE A 533 -0.23 13.02 -16.57
CA PHE A 533 -1.02 14.10 -17.16
C PHE A 533 -2.43 14.22 -16.56
N SER A 534 -3.01 13.11 -16.12
CA SER A 534 -4.40 13.06 -15.65
C SER A 534 -4.62 13.85 -14.36
N GLN A 535 -5.80 14.46 -14.24
CA GLN A 535 -6.25 15.06 -12.98
C GLN A 535 -6.52 13.97 -11.93
N GLY A 536 -6.17 14.24 -10.68
CA GLY A 536 -6.18 13.27 -9.58
C GLY A 536 -4.78 13.07 -8.99
N VAL A 537 -4.57 12.02 -8.24
CA VAL A 537 -3.29 11.69 -7.62
C VAL A 537 -2.64 10.53 -8.39
N PRO A 538 -1.53 10.75 -9.08
CA PRO A 538 -0.84 9.68 -9.80
C PRO A 538 -0.09 8.76 -8.83
N MET A 539 -0.12 7.45 -9.12
CA MET A 539 0.68 6.42 -8.46
C MET A 539 1.47 5.62 -9.49
N ILE A 540 2.74 5.38 -9.21
CA ILE A 540 3.66 4.56 -10.02
C ILE A 540 4.17 3.41 -9.15
N CYS A 541 4.15 2.20 -9.68
CA CYS A 541 4.71 1.03 -9.03
C CYS A 541 6.24 0.99 -9.21
N HIS A 542 6.95 0.65 -8.15
CA HIS A 542 8.42 0.64 -8.13
C HIS A 542 9.02 -0.15 -9.29
N GLY A 543 9.94 0.49 -9.98
CA GLY A 543 10.66 -0.08 -11.12
C GLY A 543 9.94 0.04 -12.47
N ASP A 544 8.70 0.50 -12.54
CA ASP A 544 8.01 0.72 -13.81
C ASP A 544 8.69 1.82 -14.64
N GLU A 545 9.22 2.84 -13.98
CA GLU A 545 10.03 3.90 -14.57
C GLU A 545 11.40 3.40 -15.10
N MET A 546 11.81 2.20 -14.69
CA MET A 546 13.05 1.55 -15.08
C MET A 546 12.82 0.29 -15.92
N GLY A 547 11.60 0.06 -16.38
CA GLY A 547 11.26 -1.10 -17.20
C GLY A 547 11.35 -2.44 -16.48
N ARG A 548 11.03 -2.52 -15.19
CA ARG A 548 11.00 -3.76 -14.41
C ARG A 548 10.06 -4.79 -15.05
N THR A 549 10.48 -6.04 -15.07
CA THR A 549 9.67 -7.18 -15.54
C THR A 549 9.60 -8.27 -14.47
N GLN A 550 8.48 -8.96 -14.41
CA GLN A 550 8.26 -10.17 -13.63
C GLN A 550 8.21 -11.42 -14.54
N GLY A 551 8.64 -11.26 -15.83
CA GLY A 551 8.64 -12.34 -16.81
C GLY A 551 7.23 -12.86 -17.15
N GLY A 552 6.21 -12.00 -17.05
CA GLY A 552 4.81 -12.35 -17.27
C GLY A 552 4.13 -13.01 -16.06
N ASN A 553 4.78 -13.08 -14.91
CA ASN A 553 4.11 -13.47 -13.67
C ASN A 553 3.29 -12.28 -13.13
N ASN A 554 1.97 -12.43 -13.07
CA ASN A 554 1.07 -11.37 -12.61
C ASN A 554 0.60 -11.54 -11.16
N ASN A 555 1.24 -12.42 -10.38
CA ASN A 555 0.88 -12.69 -8.99
C ASN A 555 2.09 -13.12 -8.17
N VAL A 556 3.09 -12.24 -8.06
CA VAL A 556 4.38 -12.56 -7.43
C VAL A 556 4.36 -12.57 -5.89
N TYR A 557 3.19 -12.77 -5.27
CA TYR A 557 3.01 -12.71 -3.81
C TYR A 557 3.94 -13.64 -3.04
N CYS A 558 4.39 -14.71 -3.67
CA CYS A 558 5.26 -15.73 -3.07
C CYS A 558 6.66 -15.79 -3.69
N GLN A 559 7.08 -14.78 -4.47
CA GLN A 559 8.36 -14.75 -5.18
C GLN A 559 9.34 -13.79 -4.51
N ASP A 560 9.98 -14.23 -3.43
CA ASP A 560 11.06 -13.46 -2.77
C ASP A 560 12.41 -13.71 -3.45
N ASN A 561 12.52 -13.30 -4.71
CA ASN A 561 13.70 -13.50 -5.57
C ASN A 561 13.76 -12.46 -6.69
N GLU A 562 14.66 -12.65 -7.64
CA GLU A 562 14.93 -11.75 -8.77
C GLU A 562 13.73 -11.55 -9.71
N ILE A 563 12.69 -12.38 -9.63
CA ILE A 563 11.43 -12.16 -10.38
C ILE A 563 10.75 -10.88 -9.89
N SER A 564 10.80 -10.62 -8.58
CA SER A 564 10.09 -9.50 -7.94
C SER A 564 10.99 -8.30 -7.62
N TRP A 565 12.29 -8.54 -7.36
CA TRP A 565 13.19 -7.48 -6.94
C TRP A 565 13.52 -6.52 -8.08
N VAL A 566 13.66 -5.23 -7.76
CA VAL A 566 14.03 -4.20 -8.75
C VAL A 566 15.44 -4.43 -9.25
N ASN A 567 15.59 -4.52 -10.57
CA ASN A 567 16.89 -4.57 -11.23
C ASN A 567 17.43 -3.14 -11.41
N TRP A 568 18.61 -2.86 -10.89
CA TRP A 568 19.30 -1.57 -11.01
C TRP A 568 20.40 -1.54 -12.08
N ASP A 569 20.62 -2.64 -12.79
CA ASP A 569 21.52 -2.70 -13.95
C ASP A 569 20.71 -2.35 -15.20
N LEU A 570 20.59 -1.05 -15.45
CA LEU A 570 19.72 -0.50 -16.48
C LEU A 570 20.38 -0.51 -17.84
N SER A 571 19.64 -0.95 -18.86
CA SER A 571 20.02 -0.77 -20.25
C SER A 571 19.93 0.71 -20.66
N GLU A 572 20.45 1.07 -21.83
CA GLU A 572 20.29 2.41 -22.41
C GLU A 572 18.78 2.79 -22.53
N GLN A 573 17.98 1.86 -22.99
CA GLN A 573 16.53 2.03 -23.14
C GLN A 573 15.81 2.24 -21.80
N ASP A 574 16.22 1.53 -20.75
CA ASP A 574 15.64 1.68 -19.41
C ASP A 574 16.05 3.03 -18.79
N ASN A 575 17.28 3.49 -19.07
CA ASN A 575 17.70 4.85 -18.67
C ASN A 575 16.92 5.94 -19.41
N ASP A 576 16.65 5.77 -20.70
CA ASP A 576 15.80 6.72 -21.47
C ASP A 576 14.37 6.78 -20.91
N LEU A 577 13.82 5.64 -20.50
CA LEU A 577 12.49 5.59 -19.85
C LEU A 577 12.50 6.30 -18.49
N LEU A 578 13.56 6.12 -17.71
CA LEU A 578 13.74 6.80 -16.43
C LEU A 578 13.79 8.32 -16.60
N GLU A 579 14.57 8.82 -17.58
CA GLU A 579 14.65 10.27 -17.88
C GLU A 579 13.32 10.82 -18.40
N PHE A 580 12.61 10.07 -19.25
CA PHE A 580 11.27 10.43 -19.71
C PHE A 580 10.29 10.56 -18.52
N THR A 581 10.28 9.56 -17.63
CA THR A 581 9.40 9.56 -16.46
C THR A 581 9.71 10.72 -15.53
N ARG A 582 10.99 10.98 -15.27
CA ARG A 582 11.47 12.13 -14.49
C ARG A 582 10.97 13.44 -15.11
N THR A 583 11.17 13.64 -16.40
CA THR A 583 10.73 14.84 -17.11
C THR A 583 9.24 15.06 -16.94
N MET A 584 8.43 14.00 -17.10
CA MET A 584 6.98 14.11 -16.98
C MET A 584 6.52 14.39 -15.53
N MET A 585 7.17 13.79 -14.51
CA MET A 585 6.87 14.08 -13.10
C MET A 585 7.17 15.54 -12.75
N TRP A 586 8.31 16.07 -13.21
CA TRP A 586 8.66 17.46 -12.97
C TRP A 586 7.76 18.41 -13.75
N LEU A 587 7.39 18.09 -15.00
CA LEU A 587 6.40 18.84 -15.76
C LEU A 587 5.09 18.98 -14.97
N ARG A 588 4.58 17.88 -14.40
CA ARG A 588 3.40 17.91 -13.53
C ARG A 588 3.60 18.78 -12.28
N ARG A 589 4.75 18.69 -11.62
CA ARG A 589 5.04 19.48 -10.40
C ARG A 589 5.13 20.98 -10.70
N ASP A 590 5.71 21.35 -11.82
CA ASP A 590 5.93 22.74 -12.18
C ASP A 590 4.65 23.42 -12.70
N HIS A 591 3.69 22.66 -13.24
CA HIS A 591 2.50 23.17 -13.88
C HIS A 591 1.20 22.87 -13.13
N PRO A 592 0.65 23.83 -12.36
CA PRO A 592 -0.64 23.70 -11.65
C PRO A 592 -1.83 23.29 -12.52
N VAL A 593 -1.84 23.64 -13.81
CA VAL A 593 -2.91 23.27 -14.75
C VAL A 593 -3.03 21.75 -14.90
N LEU A 594 -1.95 20.99 -14.66
CA LEU A 594 -1.92 19.52 -14.72
C LEU A 594 -2.36 18.85 -13.40
N ARG A 595 -2.58 19.62 -12.32
CA ARG A 595 -2.88 19.09 -10.97
C ARG A 595 -3.91 19.95 -10.23
N ARG A 596 -5.13 20.04 -10.82
CA ARG A 596 -6.23 20.86 -10.32
C ARG A 596 -6.85 20.30 -9.05
N ARG A 597 -7.27 21.20 -8.14
CA ARG A 597 -7.99 20.86 -6.91
C ARG A 597 -9.50 20.65 -7.13
N ARG A 598 -10.04 21.12 -8.26
CA ARG A 598 -11.46 21.04 -8.60
C ARG A 598 -11.67 20.46 -9.98
N PHE A 599 -12.82 19.84 -10.18
CA PHE A 599 -13.24 19.41 -11.51
C PHE A 599 -13.43 20.63 -12.43
N PHE A 600 -13.18 20.42 -13.71
CA PHE A 600 -13.49 21.41 -14.74
C PHE A 600 -14.99 21.70 -14.75
N THR A 601 -15.36 22.98 -14.79
CA THR A 601 -16.76 23.40 -14.75
C THR A 601 -17.38 23.55 -16.13
N GLY A 602 -16.57 23.59 -17.18
CA GLY A 602 -17.00 23.88 -18.55
C GLY A 602 -17.43 25.32 -18.77
N ASP A 603 -17.29 26.18 -17.75
CA ASP A 603 -17.68 27.59 -17.82
C ASP A 603 -16.48 28.46 -18.25
N ALA A 604 -16.63 29.15 -19.39
CA ALA A 604 -15.68 30.14 -19.91
C ALA A 604 -15.55 31.43 -19.06
N ARG A 605 -16.16 31.48 -17.84
CA ARG A 605 -16.43 32.77 -17.17
C ARG A 605 -15.70 33.04 -15.88
N HIS A 606 -14.71 32.27 -15.49
CA HIS A 606 -14.00 32.51 -14.23
C HIS A 606 -12.68 33.28 -14.43
N GLY A 607 -12.79 34.58 -14.76
CA GLY A 607 -11.76 35.58 -14.37
C GLY A 607 -10.61 35.82 -15.35
N GLY A 608 -10.58 35.22 -16.54
CA GLY A 608 -9.59 35.50 -17.59
C GLY A 608 -10.13 36.46 -18.66
N GLU A 609 -9.24 37.07 -19.44
CA GLU A 609 -9.56 37.80 -20.64
C GLU A 609 -9.92 36.86 -21.83
N SER A 610 -9.67 35.55 -21.68
CA SER A 610 -9.94 34.51 -22.68
C SER A 610 -11.43 34.14 -22.75
N GLU A 611 -11.97 34.01 -23.97
CA GLU A 611 -13.30 33.46 -24.24
C GLU A 611 -13.33 31.91 -24.11
N LEU A 612 -12.15 31.25 -24.01
CA LEU A 612 -11.99 29.79 -23.91
C LEU A 612 -12.24 29.30 -22.49
N GLY A 613 -12.78 28.09 -22.38
CA GLY A 613 -13.01 27.39 -21.11
C GLY A 613 -11.71 26.95 -20.43
N GLU A 614 -11.84 26.33 -19.26
CA GLU A 614 -10.74 25.74 -18.51
C GLU A 614 -10.11 24.57 -19.27
N ILE A 615 -10.91 23.84 -20.05
CA ILE A 615 -10.55 22.72 -20.91
C ILE A 615 -11.37 22.77 -22.20
N GLU A 616 -10.74 22.45 -23.33
CA GLU A 616 -11.41 22.30 -24.62
C GLU A 616 -11.01 20.98 -25.27
N TRP A 617 -11.97 20.35 -25.93
CA TRP A 617 -11.79 19.09 -26.63
C TRP A 617 -11.89 19.31 -28.13
N LEU A 618 -10.86 18.94 -28.87
CA LEU A 618 -10.77 19.19 -30.30
C LEU A 618 -10.57 17.89 -31.08
N THR A 619 -11.16 17.86 -32.28
CA THR A 619 -10.87 16.79 -33.25
C THR A 619 -9.48 16.94 -33.84
N PRO A 620 -8.92 15.92 -34.51
CA PRO A 620 -7.67 16.08 -35.25
C PRO A 620 -7.67 17.21 -36.30
N ALA A 621 -8.84 17.66 -36.74
CA ALA A 621 -8.98 18.82 -37.67
C ALA A 621 -8.90 20.19 -36.98
N GLY A 622 -8.74 20.25 -35.65
CA GLY A 622 -8.72 21.53 -34.90
C GLY A 622 -10.10 22.10 -34.57
N GLU A 623 -11.15 21.36 -34.82
CA GLU A 623 -12.54 21.77 -34.56
C GLU A 623 -13.00 21.22 -33.19
N SER A 624 -13.89 21.97 -32.50
CA SER A 624 -14.49 21.50 -31.24
C SER A 624 -15.25 20.20 -31.45
N MET A 625 -15.04 19.23 -30.53
CA MET A 625 -15.71 17.93 -30.59
C MET A 625 -17.22 18.06 -30.37
N THR A 626 -17.98 17.34 -31.16
CA THR A 626 -19.45 17.25 -31.08
C THR A 626 -19.89 15.97 -30.39
N ASP A 627 -21.18 15.86 -30.00
CA ASP A 627 -21.75 14.62 -29.45
C ASP A 627 -21.56 13.41 -30.38
N GLN A 628 -21.50 13.62 -31.69
CA GLN A 628 -21.25 12.57 -32.65
C GLN A 628 -19.81 12.09 -32.59
N ASP A 629 -18.83 12.96 -32.39
CA ASP A 629 -17.41 12.61 -32.30
C ASP A 629 -17.17 11.72 -31.06
N TRP A 630 -17.79 12.07 -29.91
CA TRP A 630 -17.72 11.30 -28.68
C TRP A 630 -18.32 9.90 -28.79
N THR A 631 -19.32 9.72 -29.66
CA THR A 631 -20.04 8.44 -29.82
C THR A 631 -19.52 7.59 -30.99
N THR A 632 -18.56 8.10 -31.76
CA THR A 632 -17.97 7.42 -32.90
C THR A 632 -17.12 6.24 -32.40
N TRP A 633 -17.59 5.02 -32.62
CA TRP A 633 -17.02 3.80 -32.03
C TRP A 633 -15.55 3.50 -32.44
N TYR A 634 -15.09 4.00 -33.57
CA TYR A 634 -13.74 3.82 -34.08
C TYR A 634 -12.82 5.03 -33.81
N ALA A 635 -13.33 6.11 -33.24
CA ALA A 635 -12.51 7.27 -32.91
C ALA A 635 -11.52 6.93 -31.80
N ARG A 636 -10.21 7.21 -32.05
CA ARG A 636 -9.09 6.92 -31.16
C ARG A 636 -8.10 8.08 -31.08
N ALA A 637 -8.47 9.24 -31.61
CA ALA A 637 -7.61 10.41 -31.62
C ALA A 637 -8.38 11.68 -31.27
N MET A 638 -7.74 12.55 -30.50
CA MET A 638 -8.29 13.84 -30.07
C MET A 638 -7.17 14.78 -29.64
N MET A 639 -7.50 16.08 -29.51
CA MET A 639 -6.66 17.04 -28.80
C MET A 639 -7.35 17.49 -27.52
N VAL A 640 -6.56 17.74 -26.50
CA VAL A 640 -7.00 18.29 -25.22
C VAL A 640 -6.25 19.59 -24.98
N PHE A 641 -6.97 20.71 -24.95
CA PHE A 641 -6.41 21.99 -24.56
C PHE A 641 -6.70 22.26 -23.10
N LEU A 642 -5.67 22.52 -22.30
CA LEU A 642 -5.74 22.93 -20.90
C LEU A 642 -5.33 24.39 -20.79
N ASN A 643 -6.24 25.25 -20.33
CA ASN A 643 -6.05 26.67 -20.24
C ASN A 643 -5.36 27.08 -18.94
N GLY A 644 -4.07 27.40 -18.98
CA GLY A 644 -3.30 27.87 -17.83
C GLY A 644 -3.76 29.23 -17.29
N GLU A 645 -4.40 30.06 -18.11
CA GLU A 645 -4.96 31.33 -17.66
C GLU A 645 -6.33 31.19 -16.99
N ALA A 646 -7.01 30.04 -17.13
CA ALA A 646 -8.35 29.81 -16.59
C ALA A 646 -8.39 28.97 -15.33
N ILE A 647 -7.29 28.93 -14.56
CA ILE A 647 -7.26 28.23 -13.26
C ILE A 647 -8.14 29.00 -12.28
N ALA A 648 -9.25 28.36 -11.85
CA ALA A 648 -10.25 29.00 -10.99
C ALA A 648 -9.84 29.04 -9.51
N GLU A 649 -8.95 28.16 -9.08
CA GLU A 649 -8.48 28.06 -7.69
C GLU A 649 -7.39 29.09 -7.39
N PRO A 650 -7.46 29.78 -6.25
CA PRO A 650 -6.35 30.61 -5.80
C PRO A 650 -5.24 29.75 -5.17
N ASP A 651 -4.04 30.33 -5.07
CA ASP A 651 -2.96 29.77 -4.27
C ASP A 651 -3.26 29.86 -2.76
N GLU A 652 -2.35 29.38 -1.92
CA GLU A 652 -2.45 29.42 -0.44
C GLU A 652 -2.59 30.84 0.12
N ARG A 653 -2.17 31.86 -0.61
CA ARG A 653 -2.25 33.29 -0.24
C ARG A 653 -3.50 33.95 -0.79
N GLY A 654 -4.37 33.20 -1.49
CA GLY A 654 -5.57 33.71 -2.12
C GLY A 654 -5.30 34.48 -3.44
N GLN A 655 -4.10 34.32 -4.02
CA GLN A 655 -3.75 34.95 -5.30
C GLN A 655 -4.16 34.05 -6.47
N ARG A 656 -4.49 34.67 -7.59
CA ARG A 656 -4.80 33.95 -8.82
C ARG A 656 -3.58 33.16 -9.28
N ILE A 657 -3.80 31.86 -9.56
CA ILE A 657 -2.81 31.02 -10.23
C ILE A 657 -2.91 31.26 -11.72
N VAL A 658 -1.77 31.49 -12.36
CA VAL A 658 -1.62 31.58 -13.82
C VAL A 658 -0.48 30.65 -14.20
N ASP A 659 -0.68 29.86 -15.23
CA ASP A 659 0.24 28.86 -15.73
C ASP A 659 0.34 28.95 -17.25
N ASP A 660 1.28 28.24 -17.83
CA ASP A 660 1.32 28.02 -19.27
C ASP A 660 0.14 27.12 -19.70
N SER A 661 -0.35 27.29 -20.93
CA SER A 661 -1.40 26.45 -21.48
C SER A 661 -0.81 25.25 -22.22
N PHE A 662 -1.50 24.13 -22.18
CA PHE A 662 -1.08 22.89 -22.84
C PHE A 662 -2.07 22.49 -23.93
N LEU A 663 -1.53 21.99 -25.05
CA LEU A 663 -2.28 21.28 -26.06
C LEU A 663 -1.70 19.87 -26.19
N VAL A 664 -2.46 18.85 -25.81
CA VAL A 664 -2.05 17.46 -25.84
C VAL A 664 -2.73 16.76 -27.01
N LEU A 665 -1.95 16.32 -27.98
CA LEU A 665 -2.39 15.55 -29.13
C LEU A 665 -2.28 14.07 -28.79
N ILE A 666 -3.37 13.32 -28.90
CA ILE A 666 -3.46 11.93 -28.51
C ILE A 666 -3.88 11.10 -29.73
N ASN A 667 -3.05 10.14 -30.11
CA ASN A 667 -3.32 9.21 -31.20
C ASN A 667 -3.17 7.76 -30.69
N ALA A 668 -4.28 7.12 -30.33
CA ALA A 668 -4.30 5.69 -29.97
C ALA A 668 -4.67 4.78 -31.16
N SER A 669 -4.70 5.29 -32.39
CA SER A 669 -4.90 4.47 -33.61
C SER A 669 -3.61 3.74 -34.00
N ASP A 670 -3.72 2.85 -34.94
CA ASP A 670 -2.65 2.08 -35.57
C ASP A 670 -2.08 2.73 -36.84
N GLU A 671 -2.50 3.96 -37.12
CA GLU A 671 -2.02 4.80 -38.26
C GLU A 671 -1.57 6.16 -37.75
N ASP A 672 -0.60 6.76 -38.45
CA ASP A 672 -0.20 8.14 -38.21
C ASP A 672 -1.33 9.10 -38.59
N ILE A 673 -1.57 10.05 -37.72
CA ILE A 673 -2.65 11.05 -37.93
C ILE A 673 -2.05 12.46 -38.06
N THR A 674 -2.49 13.17 -39.10
CA THR A 674 -2.18 14.61 -39.24
C THR A 674 -3.19 15.41 -38.40
N PHE A 675 -2.67 16.17 -37.46
CA PHE A 675 -3.42 17.11 -36.64
C PHE A 675 -3.23 18.52 -37.17
N THR A 676 -4.32 19.31 -37.23
CA THR A 676 -4.28 20.75 -37.47
C THR A 676 -4.36 21.47 -36.13
N LEU A 677 -3.34 22.23 -35.77
CA LEU A 677 -3.33 23.01 -34.53
C LEU A 677 -4.45 24.05 -34.52
N PRO A 678 -5.08 24.35 -33.38
CA PRO A 678 -6.12 25.35 -33.28
C PRO A 678 -5.58 26.77 -33.56
N GLY A 679 -6.47 27.68 -33.95
CA GLY A 679 -6.11 29.05 -34.32
C GLY A 679 -5.52 29.90 -33.19
N GLU A 680 -5.03 31.10 -33.52
CA GLU A 680 -4.32 32.02 -32.60
C GLU A 680 -5.07 32.34 -31.29
N GLY A 681 -6.40 32.11 -31.24
CA GLY A 681 -7.20 32.31 -30.02
C GLY A 681 -6.80 31.36 -28.87
N TYR A 682 -6.18 30.23 -29.17
CA TYR A 682 -5.63 29.26 -28.17
C TYR A 682 -4.21 29.64 -27.78
N ALA A 683 -3.32 29.76 -28.73
CA ALA A 683 -1.97 30.31 -28.60
C ALA A 683 -1.40 30.64 -29.98
N PRO A 684 -0.61 31.73 -30.14
CA PRO A 684 -0.02 32.07 -31.41
C PRO A 684 1.06 31.08 -31.87
N THR A 685 1.79 30.50 -30.93
CA THR A 685 2.86 29.53 -31.19
C THR A 685 2.95 28.49 -30.08
N TRP A 686 3.42 27.31 -30.46
CA TRP A 686 3.55 26.14 -29.61
C TRP A 686 4.99 25.60 -29.64
N LYS A 687 5.47 25.10 -28.50
CA LYS A 687 6.72 24.33 -28.41
C LYS A 687 6.41 22.90 -27.97
N VAL A 688 7.20 21.95 -28.45
CA VAL A 688 7.14 20.58 -27.95
C VAL A 688 7.67 20.56 -26.52
N ALA A 689 6.83 20.11 -25.58
CA ALA A 689 7.21 19.89 -24.20
C ALA A 689 7.62 18.43 -23.96
N LEU A 690 6.93 17.48 -24.62
CA LEU A 690 7.21 16.04 -24.51
C LEU A 690 6.62 15.31 -25.71
N ASP A 691 7.31 14.24 -26.15
CA ASP A 691 6.82 13.30 -27.17
C ASP A 691 7.00 11.86 -26.64
N THR A 692 5.96 11.03 -26.78
CA THR A 692 6.06 9.60 -26.41
C THR A 692 6.65 8.73 -27.52
N ALA A 693 6.67 9.21 -28.77
CA ALA A 693 7.40 8.61 -29.86
C ALA A 693 8.91 8.83 -29.67
N PRO A 694 9.77 7.93 -30.18
CA PRO A 694 11.22 8.15 -30.14
C PRO A 694 11.57 9.41 -30.95
N ALA A 695 12.47 10.23 -30.40
CA ALA A 695 12.98 11.39 -31.13
C ALA A 695 13.63 10.96 -32.45
N VAL A 696 13.12 11.48 -33.54
CA VAL A 696 13.86 11.42 -34.82
C VAL A 696 15.04 12.37 -34.69
N ASP A 697 16.26 11.90 -34.91
CA ASP A 697 17.49 12.69 -34.85
C ASP A 697 17.32 14.05 -35.54
N GLY A 698 17.17 15.12 -34.79
CA GLY A 698 17.02 16.46 -35.32
C GLY A 698 17.16 17.53 -34.22
N ASP A 699 18.19 18.32 -34.36
CA ASP A 699 18.77 19.29 -33.42
C ASP A 699 17.96 20.58 -33.20
N SER A 700 16.60 20.56 -33.29
CA SER A 700 15.78 21.75 -32.97
C SER A 700 14.38 21.35 -32.53
N ASP A 701 13.96 21.77 -31.33
CA ASP A 701 12.55 21.79 -30.94
C ASP A 701 11.81 22.77 -31.85
N PRO A 702 10.99 22.31 -32.81
CA PRO A 702 10.31 23.22 -33.73
C PRO A 702 9.31 24.06 -32.97
N VAL A 703 9.34 25.36 -33.17
CA VAL A 703 8.24 26.25 -32.81
C VAL A 703 7.16 26.14 -33.91
N LEU A 704 5.98 25.68 -33.54
CA LEU A 704 4.85 25.48 -34.43
C LEU A 704 3.92 26.70 -34.31
N ALA A 705 3.37 27.20 -35.44
CA ALA A 705 2.39 28.29 -35.43
C ALA A 705 0.95 27.74 -35.27
N ALA A 706 0.07 28.59 -34.85
CA ALA A 706 -1.37 28.31 -34.97
C ALA A 706 -1.73 27.95 -36.42
N ASP A 707 -2.71 27.07 -36.62
CA ASP A 707 -3.16 26.52 -37.89
C ASP A 707 -2.12 25.64 -38.65
N ASP A 708 -0.91 25.44 -38.10
CA ASP A 708 0.07 24.47 -38.64
C ASP A 708 -0.46 23.04 -38.52
N THR A 709 0.10 22.17 -39.38
CA THR A 709 -0.20 20.74 -39.32
C THR A 709 0.96 19.95 -38.74
N VAL A 710 0.67 18.99 -37.84
CA VAL A 710 1.63 18.12 -37.20
C VAL A 710 1.22 16.66 -37.40
N VAL A 711 2.15 15.83 -37.79
CA VAL A 711 1.92 14.36 -37.84
C VAL A 711 2.23 13.79 -36.47
N VAL A 712 1.27 13.13 -35.85
CA VAL A 712 1.44 12.36 -34.60
C VAL A 712 1.43 10.88 -34.97
N GLU A 713 2.54 10.21 -34.67
CA GLU A 713 2.73 8.80 -35.00
C GLU A 713 1.65 7.89 -34.40
N ALA A 714 1.45 6.74 -35.00
CA ALA A 714 0.56 5.71 -34.46
C ALA A 714 0.91 5.37 -33.01
N ARG A 715 -0.10 5.25 -32.15
CA ARG A 715 0.11 4.91 -30.73
C ARG A 715 1.06 5.86 -30.00
N SER A 716 0.86 7.21 -30.13
CA SER A 716 1.68 8.20 -29.44
C SER A 716 0.89 9.40 -28.93
N MET A 717 1.54 10.16 -28.06
CA MET A 717 1.09 11.46 -27.54
C MET A 717 2.15 12.50 -27.79
N LEU A 718 1.70 13.72 -28.17
CA LEU A 718 2.54 14.89 -28.28
C LEU A 718 2.03 16.00 -27.36
N PHE A 719 2.87 16.47 -26.45
CA PHE A 719 2.55 17.57 -25.53
C PHE A 719 3.16 18.86 -26.06
N LEU A 720 2.30 19.82 -26.32
CA LEU A 720 2.68 21.16 -26.72
C LEU A 720 2.38 22.14 -25.58
N ILE A 721 3.29 23.07 -25.37
CA ILE A 721 3.14 24.19 -24.42
C ILE A 721 3.13 25.50 -25.17
N ASP A 722 2.31 26.46 -24.76
CA ASP A 722 2.26 27.77 -25.37
C ASP A 722 3.59 28.50 -25.25
N ALA A 723 4.01 29.18 -26.31
CA ALA A 723 5.26 29.90 -26.39
C ALA A 723 4.98 31.33 -26.78
N PRO A 724 4.70 32.25 -25.83
CA PRO A 724 4.47 33.67 -26.17
C PRO A 724 5.71 34.24 -26.85
N GLU A 725 5.49 35.02 -27.93
CA GLU A 725 6.57 35.74 -28.63
C GLU A 725 7.43 36.47 -27.60
N SER A 726 8.74 36.25 -27.63
CA SER A 726 9.72 36.65 -26.67
C SER A 726 9.47 38.02 -26.02
N ALA A 727 8.92 38.05 -24.84
CA ALA A 727 9.17 39.12 -23.88
C ALA A 727 10.60 38.97 -23.40
N ALA A 728 11.45 39.97 -23.71
CA ALA A 728 12.84 40.03 -23.32
C ALA A 728 13.03 39.64 -21.84
N THR A 729 13.88 38.66 -21.63
CA THR A 729 14.54 38.28 -20.37
C THR A 729 14.14 39.09 -19.14
N THR A 730 13.16 38.61 -18.43
CA THR A 730 13.04 38.88 -16.98
C THR A 730 13.56 37.64 -16.27
N GLU A 731 14.76 37.79 -15.68
CA GLU A 731 15.38 36.79 -14.84
C GLU A 731 14.37 36.34 -13.76
N ARG A 732 13.89 35.11 -13.86
CA ARG A 732 13.17 34.46 -12.75
C ARG A 732 14.20 34.13 -11.68
N HIS A 733 14.11 34.76 -10.52
CA HIS A 733 14.90 34.36 -9.34
C HIS A 733 14.50 32.95 -8.92
N PRO A 734 15.45 32.05 -8.71
CA PRO A 734 15.18 30.73 -8.14
C PRO A 734 14.66 30.90 -6.71
N ARG A 735 13.55 30.24 -6.39
CA ARG A 735 13.03 30.11 -5.03
C ARG A 735 13.61 28.89 -4.33
#